data_92c710526e373273e324710a06336789
#
_entry.id   92c710526e373273e324710a06336789
#
_cell.length_a   1.000
_cell.length_b   1.000
_cell.length_c   1.000
_cell.angle_alpha   90.00
_cell.angle_beta   90.00
_cell.angle_gamma   90.00
#
_symmetry.space_group_name_H-M   'P 1'
#
loop_
_entity.id
_entity.type
_entity.pdbx_description
1 polymer ?
#
loop_
_entity_poly.entity_id
_entity_poly.type
_entity_poly.pdbx_seq_one_letter_code
_entity_poly.pdbx_strand_id
1 'polypeptide(L)'
;REAAAGLKLVIAGGETLTESLAESFRRVCAGTLLNMYGPTEAAVCTTVEEVVPGRRITIGVPLSNCRVYILDEDRNPVMPTAAGELYLAGEGISEGYIGRPELTAEMFFPDIYFPEQKMYKSGDMGRLRADGRIEFLGRRDGQVKINGQRVELDEIINGILESGAASQAAVVPLEKPDGSTELIAFYVGEGGEDREETIREWLRSSLTEVMVPGRFCRVDSLPATPNGKVDVRLLRKLWNEKEGTAGSEESPVPVKTQPENGRLEAVQNAAGNGLEDRLLRIWSVILGREDLSPDISFFEQGGTSLGALSVLSRYFNEGMEMTMARFYENPTARAQAALLAGSAGEKKKETKTAYPGKVPAARPIHKKENTVFLTGATGFFGAHLLKELLDQGKTQIICLVRNGDKKRLEDVLSWYFGAGWTAGIRSRIRVAAGDLSLPCLGMEEREWKALADEVDGIYHSAADVRHYAADAGEFMNTNVTGTETMIALSLQADAVLHYISTASISGDFLKDEPEKQMVFTEDDFYIGQNWEDNIYIRSKFLAEACIYKAMEEKGLNARVYRLGRITGRCTDHVFQRNPESNAAYLMMRAVRALGAITESMSLLPVDLTPVDWCAAAVAALSGSDRTALHLLNPQPPSMKEVAQALVPDLVIVPDESYGTLLQERMNEENRDILAPLLDYYNRTGIGESRIQVDCSKTLETFKKEGFGWEIPPAARLIEGFSGLFT
;
A
#
# COMPACT_ATOMS: atom_id res chain seq x y z
N ARG A 1 -1.93 -24.09 12.81
CA ARG A 1 -1.22 -25.06 13.69
C ARG A 1 -0.45 -26.11 12.88
N GLU A 2 -1.07 -26.71 11.83
CA GLU A 2 -0.39 -27.74 11.03
C GLU A 2 0.77 -27.19 10.20
N ALA A 3 0.63 -26.02 9.58
CA ALA A 3 1.71 -25.38 8.80
C ALA A 3 2.90 -24.99 9.67
N ALA A 4 2.67 -24.51 10.89
CA ALA A 4 3.73 -24.16 11.83
C ALA A 4 4.40 -25.40 12.46
N ALA A 5 3.71 -26.52 12.56
CA ALA A 5 4.27 -27.76 13.14
C ALA A 5 5.44 -28.33 12.32
N GLY A 6 5.54 -28.00 11.03
CA GLY A 6 6.62 -28.45 10.15
C GLY A 6 7.83 -27.51 10.06
N LEU A 7 7.74 -26.31 10.63
CA LEU A 7 8.84 -25.35 10.60
C LEU A 7 9.98 -25.81 11.52
N LYS A 8 11.19 -25.81 10.99
CA LYS A 8 12.39 -26.18 11.75
C LYS A 8 13.02 -24.98 12.45
N LEU A 9 12.85 -23.78 11.86
CA LEU A 9 13.43 -22.55 12.33
C LEU A 9 12.46 -21.38 12.04
N VAL A 10 12.29 -20.49 13.03
CA VAL A 10 11.57 -19.23 12.89
C VAL A 10 12.43 -18.11 13.48
N ILE A 11 12.44 -16.97 12.79
CA ILE A 11 13.19 -15.78 13.20
C ILE A 11 12.16 -14.70 13.55
N ALA A 12 12.28 -14.15 14.75
CA ALA A 12 11.57 -12.96 15.20
C ALA A 12 12.56 -11.79 15.29
N GLY A 13 12.19 -10.62 14.82
CA GLY A 13 13.03 -9.42 14.88
C GLY A 13 12.25 -8.18 14.47
N GLY A 14 12.86 -7.01 14.67
CA GLY A 14 12.23 -5.72 14.35
C GLY A 14 11.48 -5.09 15.53
N GLU A 15 10.92 -5.87 16.44
CA GLU A 15 10.27 -5.42 17.68
C GLU A 15 10.71 -6.25 18.88
N THR A 16 10.31 -5.84 20.08
CA THR A 16 10.65 -6.59 21.29
C THR A 16 9.83 -7.87 21.36
N LEU A 17 10.51 -9.02 21.33
CA LEU A 17 9.87 -10.32 21.51
C LEU A 17 9.46 -10.52 22.96
N THR A 18 8.15 -10.62 23.22
CA THR A 18 7.59 -10.83 24.56
C THR A 18 7.56 -12.31 24.95
N GLU A 19 7.58 -12.60 26.26
CA GLU A 19 7.44 -13.98 26.77
C GLU A 19 6.11 -14.61 26.32
N SER A 20 5.02 -13.82 26.32
CA SER A 20 3.70 -14.27 25.90
C SER A 20 3.67 -14.70 24.43
N LEU A 21 4.33 -13.93 23.54
CA LEU A 21 4.43 -14.27 22.12
C LEU A 21 5.29 -15.52 21.90
N ALA A 22 6.43 -15.62 22.60
CA ALA A 22 7.29 -16.80 22.54
C ALA A 22 6.59 -18.06 23.05
N GLU A 23 5.78 -17.97 24.11
CA GLU A 23 4.97 -19.06 24.58
C GLU A 23 3.87 -19.48 23.60
N SER A 24 3.23 -18.49 22.98
CA SER A 24 2.20 -18.73 21.96
C SER A 24 2.79 -19.46 20.75
N PHE A 25 3.98 -19.05 20.31
CA PHE A 25 4.73 -19.75 19.26
C PHE A 25 4.98 -21.22 19.63
N ARG A 26 5.47 -21.49 20.84
CA ARG A 26 5.78 -22.87 21.30
C ARG A 26 4.56 -23.79 21.37
N ARG A 27 3.35 -23.25 21.53
CA ARG A 27 2.10 -24.04 21.50
C ARG A 27 1.77 -24.58 20.11
N VAL A 28 2.30 -23.97 19.06
CA VAL A 28 1.95 -24.27 17.68
C VAL A 28 3.11 -24.76 16.82
N CYS A 29 4.36 -24.55 17.26
CA CYS A 29 5.56 -24.91 16.53
C CYS A 29 6.61 -25.56 17.46
N ALA A 30 7.16 -26.69 17.02
CA ALA A 30 8.25 -27.38 17.69
C ALA A 30 9.66 -26.94 17.21
N GLY A 31 9.71 -26.07 16.22
CA GLY A 31 10.96 -25.58 15.65
C GLY A 31 11.71 -24.62 16.58
N THR A 32 12.95 -24.30 16.22
CA THR A 32 13.77 -23.32 16.92
C THR A 32 13.25 -21.91 16.66
N LEU A 33 13.05 -21.13 17.72
CA LEU A 33 12.74 -19.69 17.64
C LEU A 33 14.01 -18.89 17.91
N LEU A 34 14.42 -18.06 16.97
CA LEU A 34 15.50 -17.11 17.12
C LEU A 34 14.94 -15.69 17.30
N ASN A 35 15.44 -14.97 18.31
CA ASN A 35 15.23 -13.54 18.44
C ASN A 35 16.43 -12.82 17.82
N MET A 36 16.22 -12.00 16.80
CA MET A 36 17.28 -11.24 16.11
C MET A 36 17.08 -9.75 16.31
N TYR A 37 18.17 -9.05 16.58
CA TYR A 37 18.16 -7.61 16.80
C TYR A 37 19.18 -6.93 15.89
N GLY A 38 18.79 -5.79 15.33
CA GLY A 38 19.65 -4.87 14.60
C GLY A 38 18.81 -3.80 13.88
N PRO A 39 19.37 -2.59 13.68
CA PRO A 39 18.79 -1.54 12.88
C PRO A 39 19.17 -1.70 11.40
N THR A 40 18.50 -0.95 10.53
CA THR A 40 18.79 -0.89 9.09
C THR A 40 20.25 -0.50 8.81
N GLU A 41 20.80 0.39 9.63
CA GLU A 41 22.18 0.91 9.55
C GLU A 41 23.25 -0.15 9.81
N ALA A 42 22.85 -1.32 10.36
CA ALA A 42 23.73 -2.45 10.65
C ALA A 42 23.23 -3.75 9.96
N ALA A 43 22.81 -3.64 8.69
CA ALA A 43 22.36 -4.74 7.84
C ALA A 43 21.27 -5.62 8.48
N VAL A 44 20.25 -4.98 9.10
CA VAL A 44 19.04 -5.58 9.67
C VAL A 44 19.27 -6.40 10.93
N CYS A 45 20.32 -7.24 11.00
CA CYS A 45 20.55 -8.14 12.12
C CYS A 45 22.03 -8.09 12.55
N THR A 46 22.24 -7.76 13.82
CA THR A 46 23.58 -7.69 14.43
C THR A 46 23.78 -8.73 15.51
N THR A 47 22.68 -9.11 16.22
CA THR A 47 22.74 -10.13 17.27
C THR A 47 21.65 -11.18 17.12
N VAL A 48 21.84 -12.33 17.75
CA VAL A 48 20.90 -13.45 17.73
C VAL A 48 20.83 -14.15 19.09
N GLU A 49 19.62 -14.55 19.48
CA GLU A 49 19.33 -15.38 20.65
C GLU A 49 18.46 -16.56 20.26
N GLU A 50 18.82 -17.76 20.67
CA GLU A 50 17.88 -18.88 20.64
C GLU A 50 16.96 -18.81 21.87
N VAL A 51 15.66 -18.69 21.62
CA VAL A 51 14.65 -18.51 22.66
C VAL A 51 14.29 -19.86 23.29
N VAL A 52 14.87 -20.11 24.47
CA VAL A 52 14.69 -21.37 25.20
C VAL A 52 13.65 -21.20 26.31
N PRO A 53 12.71 -22.18 26.49
CA PRO A 53 11.73 -22.16 27.58
C PRO A 53 12.36 -21.97 28.97
N GLY A 54 11.75 -21.10 29.77
CA GLY A 54 12.24 -20.81 31.14
C GLY A 54 13.50 -19.96 31.23
N ARG A 55 14.07 -19.51 30.10
CA ARG A 55 15.13 -18.53 30.04
C ARG A 55 14.55 -17.17 29.65
N ARG A 56 14.98 -16.12 30.35
CA ARG A 56 14.60 -14.75 29.99
C ARG A 56 15.04 -14.42 28.56
N ILE A 57 14.15 -13.83 27.77
CA ILE A 57 14.43 -13.41 26.42
C ILE A 57 15.41 -12.23 26.43
N THR A 58 16.45 -12.32 25.60
CA THR A 58 17.48 -11.29 25.39
C THR A 58 17.63 -11.04 23.88
N ILE A 59 18.44 -10.08 23.49
CA ILE A 59 18.87 -9.93 22.09
C ILE A 59 20.11 -10.80 21.78
N GLY A 60 20.58 -11.59 22.73
CA GLY A 60 21.57 -12.64 22.54
C GLY A 60 22.99 -12.14 22.42
N VAL A 61 23.70 -12.71 21.45
CA VAL A 61 25.13 -12.47 21.18
C VAL A 61 25.33 -11.96 19.75
N PRO A 62 26.42 -11.22 19.47
CA PRO A 62 26.74 -10.77 18.13
C PRO A 62 26.82 -11.91 17.11
N LEU A 63 26.33 -11.70 15.91
CA LEU A 63 26.52 -12.56 14.76
C LEU A 63 28.01 -12.56 14.32
N SER A 64 28.39 -13.54 13.50
CA SER A 64 29.73 -13.56 12.91
C SER A 64 30.00 -12.26 12.14
N ASN A 65 31.22 -11.72 12.31
CA ASN A 65 31.66 -10.43 11.76
C ASN A 65 30.89 -9.19 12.26
N CYS A 66 30.05 -9.35 13.28
CA CYS A 66 29.42 -8.23 14.01
C CYS A 66 30.06 -8.09 15.39
N ARG A 67 30.08 -6.86 15.90
CA ARG A 67 30.49 -6.50 17.24
C ARG A 67 29.48 -5.60 17.88
N VAL A 68 29.27 -5.73 19.16
CA VAL A 68 28.42 -4.85 19.96
C VAL A 68 29.19 -4.35 21.14
N TYR A 69 29.25 -3.05 21.28
CA TYR A 69 29.85 -2.39 22.43
C TYR A 69 28.74 -1.76 23.28
N ILE A 70 28.91 -1.80 24.60
CA ILE A 70 28.00 -1.13 25.53
C ILE A 70 28.80 -0.02 26.17
N LEU A 71 28.50 1.22 25.80
CA LEU A 71 29.31 2.39 26.10
C LEU A 71 28.54 3.40 26.96
N ASP A 72 29.32 4.18 27.74
CA ASP A 72 28.79 5.36 28.46
C ASP A 72 28.69 6.61 27.55
N GLU A 73 28.37 7.74 28.14
CA GLU A 73 28.20 9.02 27.40
C GLU A 73 29.54 9.52 26.79
N ASP A 74 30.67 9.16 27.38
CA ASP A 74 32.00 9.49 26.88
C ASP A 74 32.56 8.42 25.92
N ARG A 75 31.76 7.44 25.56
CA ARG A 75 32.07 6.30 24.69
C ARG A 75 33.13 5.36 25.24
N ASN A 76 33.26 5.27 26.58
CA ASN A 76 34.04 4.24 27.21
C ASN A 76 33.21 2.98 27.47
N PRO A 77 33.78 1.78 27.36
CA PRO A 77 33.08 0.55 27.75
C PRO A 77 32.59 0.61 29.19
N VAL A 78 31.31 0.31 29.40
CA VAL A 78 30.75 0.25 30.76
C VAL A 78 31.24 -1.01 31.50
N MET A 79 31.20 -0.98 32.84
CA MET A 79 31.48 -2.17 33.64
C MET A 79 30.51 -3.32 33.28
N PRO A 80 30.96 -4.59 33.31
CA PRO A 80 30.08 -5.74 33.10
C PRO A 80 28.82 -5.63 33.95
N THR A 81 27.66 -5.89 33.36
CA THR A 81 26.31 -5.77 33.92
C THR A 81 25.78 -4.34 34.15
N ALA A 82 26.59 -3.30 33.95
CA ALA A 82 26.09 -1.93 33.92
C ALA A 82 25.30 -1.65 32.61
N ALA A 83 24.32 -0.76 32.68
CA ALA A 83 23.59 -0.31 31.51
C ALA A 83 24.41 0.75 30.76
N GLY A 84 24.38 0.69 29.44
CA GLY A 84 24.99 1.67 28.54
C GLY A 84 24.30 1.67 27.20
N GLU A 85 24.71 2.58 26.33
CA GLU A 85 24.19 2.64 24.96
C GLU A 85 24.88 1.60 24.07
N LEU A 86 24.08 0.94 23.20
CA LEU A 86 24.59 -0.06 22.27
C LEU A 86 25.22 0.63 21.05
N TYR A 87 26.48 0.35 20.81
CA TYR A 87 27.19 0.71 19.58
C TYR A 87 27.47 -0.55 18.79
N LEU A 88 27.08 -0.52 17.51
CA LEU A 88 27.15 -1.68 16.61
C LEU A 88 28.32 -1.49 15.64
N ALA A 89 29.12 -2.52 15.42
CA ALA A 89 30.27 -2.46 14.55
C ALA A 89 30.46 -3.78 13.78
N GLY A 90 31.25 -3.75 12.73
CA GLY A 90 31.54 -4.90 11.88
C GLY A 90 31.24 -4.66 10.41
N GLU A 91 31.31 -5.72 9.61
CA GLU A 91 31.20 -5.66 8.15
C GLU A 91 29.79 -5.20 7.66
N GLY A 92 28.76 -5.33 8.50
CA GLY A 92 27.39 -4.96 8.19
C GLY A 92 27.05 -3.47 8.41
N ILE A 93 28.01 -2.65 8.86
CA ILE A 93 27.76 -1.22 9.12
C ILE A 93 27.71 -0.44 7.81
N SER A 94 26.64 0.34 7.62
CA SER A 94 26.46 1.16 6.42
C SER A 94 27.46 2.32 6.36
N GLU A 95 27.65 2.89 5.14
CA GLU A 95 28.57 4.01 4.96
C GLU A 95 28.06 5.33 5.58
N GLY A 96 26.76 5.42 5.86
CA GLY A 96 26.10 6.58 6.44
C GLY A 96 24.80 6.92 5.73
N TYR A 97 24.27 8.11 6.01
CA TYR A 97 23.02 8.60 5.43
C TYR A 97 23.28 9.41 4.17
N ILE A 98 22.66 9.01 3.06
CA ILE A 98 22.82 9.65 1.74
C ILE A 98 22.33 11.10 1.82
N GLY A 99 23.22 12.04 1.41
CA GLY A 99 22.90 13.47 1.40
C GLY A 99 22.84 14.15 2.79
N ARG A 100 23.20 13.42 3.87
CA ARG A 100 23.16 13.93 5.25
C ARG A 100 24.52 13.74 5.94
N PRO A 101 25.58 14.45 5.53
CA PRO A 101 26.92 14.28 6.09
C PRO A 101 27.01 14.63 7.57
N GLU A 102 26.27 15.64 8.04
CA GLU A 102 26.23 16.05 9.43
C GLU A 102 25.63 14.96 10.32
N LEU A 103 24.47 14.43 9.95
CA LEU A 103 23.83 13.33 10.65
C LEU A 103 24.69 12.05 10.60
N THR A 104 25.38 11.80 9.49
CA THR A 104 26.32 10.69 9.39
C THR A 104 27.44 10.83 10.40
N ALA A 105 28.03 12.02 10.54
CA ALA A 105 29.09 12.29 11.52
C ALA A 105 28.62 12.20 12.98
N GLU A 106 27.32 12.45 13.22
CA GLU A 106 26.71 12.33 14.56
C GLU A 106 26.44 10.88 14.96
N MET A 107 26.14 10.00 14.00
CA MET A 107 25.68 8.63 14.28
C MET A 107 26.74 7.57 13.99
N PHE A 108 27.71 7.85 13.14
CA PHE A 108 28.77 6.92 12.75
C PHE A 108 30.14 7.41 13.20
N PHE A 109 30.82 6.62 14.01
CA PHE A 109 32.11 6.94 14.60
C PHE A 109 33.18 5.93 14.16
N PRO A 110 34.50 6.27 14.25
CA PRO A 110 35.53 5.26 14.17
C PRO A 110 35.31 4.20 15.28
N ASP A 111 35.49 2.93 14.94
CA ASP A 111 35.43 1.84 15.91
C ASP A 111 36.53 1.98 16.98
N ILE A 112 36.18 1.77 18.24
CA ILE A 112 37.10 2.01 19.36
C ILE A 112 38.31 1.03 19.41
N TYR A 113 38.19 -0.15 18.78
CA TYR A 113 39.26 -1.12 18.68
C TYR A 113 39.83 -1.29 17.28
N PHE A 114 39.09 -0.89 16.25
CA PHE A 114 39.46 -0.96 14.83
C PHE A 114 39.19 0.39 14.14
N PRO A 115 40.05 1.41 14.37
CA PRO A 115 39.81 2.80 13.97
C PRO A 115 39.60 3.01 12.45
N GLU A 116 40.03 2.05 11.63
CA GLU A 116 39.80 2.04 10.16
C GLU A 116 38.39 1.60 9.76
N GLN A 117 37.62 1.04 10.70
CA GLN A 117 36.23 0.65 10.52
C GLN A 117 35.31 1.63 11.24
N LYS A 118 34.01 1.53 10.93
CA LYS A 118 32.99 2.36 11.56
C LYS A 118 32.21 1.58 12.61
N MET A 119 31.73 2.28 13.63
CA MET A 119 30.69 1.82 14.53
C MET A 119 29.49 2.79 14.46
N TYR A 120 28.30 2.23 14.60
CA TYR A 120 27.03 2.94 14.56
C TYR A 120 26.45 3.11 15.96
N LYS A 121 26.09 4.33 16.30
CA LYS A 121 25.39 4.68 17.55
C LYS A 121 23.90 4.36 17.40
N SER A 122 23.42 3.31 18.08
CA SER A 122 22.04 2.82 17.83
C SER A 122 20.95 3.63 18.52
N GLY A 123 21.26 4.35 19.59
CA GLY A 123 20.26 4.97 20.48
C GLY A 123 19.59 3.97 21.43
N ASP A 124 19.90 2.70 21.32
CA ASP A 124 19.34 1.62 22.12
C ASP A 124 20.19 1.42 23.40
N MET A 125 19.52 1.18 24.52
CA MET A 125 20.16 0.88 25.80
C MET A 125 20.21 -0.62 26.04
N GLY A 126 21.31 -1.10 26.54
CA GLY A 126 21.49 -2.50 26.86
C GLY A 126 22.47 -2.75 28.01
N ARG A 127 22.58 -3.99 28.43
CA ARG A 127 23.61 -4.44 29.37
C ARG A 127 24.06 -5.85 29.05
N LEU A 128 25.35 -6.11 29.32
CA LEU A 128 25.91 -7.45 29.24
C LEU A 128 25.53 -8.23 30.48
N ARG A 129 24.92 -9.38 30.33
CA ARG A 129 24.59 -10.29 31.45
C ARG A 129 25.79 -11.16 31.79
N ALA A 130 25.75 -11.76 33.00
CA ALA A 130 26.80 -12.66 33.45
C ALA A 130 26.97 -13.92 32.57
N ASP A 131 25.94 -14.29 31.80
CA ASP A 131 25.94 -15.40 30.84
C ASP A 131 26.47 -15.00 29.44
N GLY A 132 26.98 -13.78 29.30
CA GLY A 132 27.53 -13.26 28.04
C GLY A 132 26.49 -12.78 27.02
N ARG A 133 25.20 -12.79 27.35
CA ARG A 133 24.11 -12.29 26.49
C ARG A 133 23.83 -10.83 26.75
N ILE A 134 23.33 -10.15 25.74
CA ILE A 134 22.96 -8.74 25.80
C ILE A 134 21.46 -8.64 26.07
N GLU A 135 21.11 -7.97 27.17
CA GLU A 135 19.74 -7.64 27.52
C GLU A 135 19.41 -6.25 26.98
N PHE A 136 18.32 -6.14 26.20
CA PHE A 136 17.79 -4.89 25.71
C PHE A 136 17.00 -4.17 26.82
N LEU A 137 17.23 -2.88 27.01
CA LEU A 137 16.63 -2.07 28.08
C LEU A 137 15.72 -0.94 27.55
N GLY A 138 15.49 -0.89 26.23
CA GLY A 138 14.71 0.17 25.60
C GLY A 138 15.57 1.21 24.90
N ARG A 139 14.95 2.28 24.42
CA ARG A 139 15.62 3.37 23.71
C ARG A 139 15.89 4.57 24.61
N ARG A 140 17.03 5.24 24.35
CA ARG A 140 17.43 6.47 25.05
C ARG A 140 16.72 7.70 24.50
N ASP A 141 16.47 7.74 23.20
CA ASP A 141 16.01 8.90 22.42
C ASP A 141 14.50 9.00 22.30
N GLY A 142 13.74 8.07 22.90
CA GLY A 142 12.28 8.10 22.82
C GLY A 142 11.69 7.67 21.47
N GLN A 143 12.51 7.28 20.49
CA GLN A 143 12.01 6.68 19.26
C GLN A 143 11.23 5.41 19.56
N VAL A 144 10.19 5.15 18.78
CA VAL A 144 9.37 3.95 18.92
C VAL A 144 9.26 3.22 17.59
N LYS A 145 9.01 1.93 17.67
CA LYS A 145 8.61 1.15 16.49
C LYS A 145 7.11 0.92 16.55
N ILE A 146 6.40 1.27 15.49
CA ILE A 146 4.96 1.12 15.36
C ILE A 146 4.70 0.35 14.08
N ASN A 147 4.08 -0.82 14.17
CA ASN A 147 3.87 -1.72 13.04
C ASN A 147 5.17 -2.02 12.27
N GLY A 148 6.29 -2.22 12.99
CA GLY A 148 7.61 -2.45 12.41
C GLY A 148 8.30 -1.22 11.80
N GLN A 149 7.65 -0.05 11.77
CA GLN A 149 8.22 1.19 11.25
C GLN A 149 8.83 2.02 12.39
N ARG A 150 10.01 2.58 12.13
CA ARG A 150 10.69 3.49 13.06
C ARG A 150 10.04 4.87 13.02
N VAL A 151 9.56 5.35 14.15
CA VAL A 151 8.85 6.62 14.32
C VAL A 151 9.62 7.53 15.25
N GLU A 152 9.93 8.74 14.77
CA GLU A 152 10.56 9.81 15.53
C GLU A 152 9.48 10.65 16.23
N LEU A 153 9.36 10.54 17.54
CA LEU A 153 8.34 11.30 18.29
C LEU A 153 8.55 12.81 18.19
N ASP A 154 9.80 13.26 18.10
CA ASP A 154 10.13 14.68 17.97
C ASP A 154 9.66 15.26 16.62
N GLU A 155 9.64 14.47 15.55
CA GLU A 155 9.10 14.91 14.26
C GLU A 155 7.60 15.16 14.34
N ILE A 156 6.88 14.32 15.07
CA ILE A 156 5.44 14.51 15.32
C ILE A 156 5.21 15.72 16.21
N ILE A 157 6.00 15.90 17.29
CA ILE A 157 5.92 17.05 18.18
C ILE A 157 6.13 18.35 17.40
N ASN A 158 7.15 18.39 16.55
CA ASN A 158 7.43 19.54 15.71
C ASN A 158 6.28 19.82 14.74
N GLY A 159 5.73 18.79 14.08
CA GLY A 159 4.56 18.94 13.21
C GLY A 159 3.34 19.51 13.95
N ILE A 160 3.08 19.09 15.20
CA ILE A 160 2.01 19.64 16.04
C ILE A 160 2.25 21.14 16.30
N LEU A 161 3.48 21.53 16.62
CA LEU A 161 3.82 22.93 16.88
C LEU A 161 3.73 23.80 15.62
N GLU A 162 4.20 23.27 14.48
CA GLU A 162 4.16 23.95 13.16
C GLU A 162 2.73 24.16 12.65
N SER A 163 1.77 23.36 13.06
CA SER A 163 0.35 23.58 12.74
C SER A 163 -0.17 24.93 13.24
N GLY A 164 0.53 25.60 14.18
CA GLY A 164 0.12 26.83 14.82
C GLY A 164 -1.08 26.67 15.78
N ALA A 165 -1.62 25.47 15.93
CA ALA A 165 -2.77 25.19 16.80
C ALA A 165 -2.36 24.85 18.25
N ALA A 166 -1.07 24.60 18.51
CA ALA A 166 -0.53 24.28 19.82
C ALA A 166 0.71 25.13 20.15
N SER A 167 0.82 25.57 21.42
CA SER A 167 1.99 26.28 21.94
C SER A 167 3.03 25.36 22.57
N GLN A 168 2.60 24.19 23.01
CA GLN A 168 3.45 23.11 23.53
C GLN A 168 2.84 21.78 23.13
N ALA A 169 3.66 20.78 22.88
CA ALA A 169 3.23 19.44 22.53
C ALA A 169 4.14 18.37 23.15
N ALA A 170 3.57 17.19 23.40
CA ALA A 170 4.30 15.98 23.76
C ALA A 170 3.56 14.78 23.19
N VAL A 171 4.30 13.80 22.68
CA VAL A 171 3.73 12.56 22.15
C VAL A 171 4.19 11.40 23.02
N VAL A 172 3.24 10.58 23.44
CA VAL A 172 3.48 9.48 24.38
C VAL A 172 3.03 8.17 23.73
N PRO A 173 3.93 7.22 23.53
CA PRO A 173 3.57 5.88 23.10
C PRO A 173 2.96 5.10 24.28
N LEU A 174 1.79 4.49 24.03
CA LEU A 174 1.14 3.57 24.97
C LEU A 174 1.07 2.18 24.38
N GLU A 175 1.56 1.21 25.14
CA GLU A 175 1.46 -0.21 24.79
C GLU A 175 0.07 -0.73 25.18
N LYS A 176 -0.65 -1.30 24.23
CA LYS A 176 -1.96 -1.93 24.45
C LYS A 176 -1.81 -3.35 25.00
N PRO A 177 -2.86 -3.92 25.58
CA PRO A 177 -2.84 -5.31 26.08
C PRO A 177 -2.57 -6.35 25.00
N ASP A 178 -2.79 -6.04 23.72
CA ASP A 178 -2.49 -6.87 22.57
C ASP A 178 -1.02 -6.79 22.09
N GLY A 179 -0.20 -5.95 22.75
CA GLY A 179 1.19 -5.72 22.40
C GLY A 179 1.41 -4.66 21.32
N SER A 180 0.36 -4.08 20.76
CA SER A 180 0.49 -2.97 19.81
C SER A 180 0.78 -1.65 20.53
N THR A 181 1.45 -0.72 19.83
CA THR A 181 1.76 0.63 20.35
C THR A 181 0.87 1.67 19.69
N GLU A 182 0.18 2.46 20.50
CA GLU A 182 -0.61 3.63 20.06
C GLU A 182 0.08 4.94 20.46
N LEU A 183 0.03 5.94 19.59
CA LEU A 183 0.54 7.29 19.89
C LEU A 183 -0.59 8.17 20.43
N ILE A 184 -0.31 8.85 21.54
CA ILE A 184 -1.19 9.86 22.12
C ILE A 184 -0.46 11.20 22.15
N ALA A 185 -1.05 12.21 21.50
CA ALA A 185 -0.53 13.56 21.53
C ALA A 185 -1.17 14.38 22.65
N PHE A 186 -0.36 14.94 23.52
CA PHE A 186 -0.78 15.96 24.50
C PHE A 186 -0.37 17.34 23.98
N TYR A 187 -1.28 18.30 24.03
CA TYR A 187 -0.99 19.64 23.54
C TYR A 187 -1.59 20.74 24.41
N VAL A 188 -0.94 21.90 24.43
CA VAL A 188 -1.40 23.13 25.08
C VAL A 188 -1.82 24.11 23.98
N GLY A 189 -3.07 24.57 24.02
CA GLY A 189 -3.59 25.54 23.06
C GLY A 189 -4.88 26.21 23.56
N GLU A 190 -5.15 27.45 23.13
CA GLU A 190 -6.39 28.18 23.46
C GLU A 190 -7.43 27.94 22.37
N GLY A 191 -8.65 27.48 22.66
CA GLY A 191 -9.77 27.27 21.72
C GLY A 191 -10.40 25.87 21.80
N GLY A 192 -11.48 25.61 21.03
CA GLY A 192 -12.32 24.42 21.07
C GLY A 192 -11.84 23.25 20.18
N GLU A 193 -12.78 22.34 19.85
CA GLU A 193 -12.59 21.11 19.09
C GLU A 193 -11.98 21.30 17.69
N ASP A 194 -12.14 22.47 17.07
CA ASP A 194 -11.57 22.80 15.76
C ASP A 194 -10.03 22.71 15.69
N ARG A 195 -9.32 22.73 16.83
CA ARG A 195 -7.84 22.72 16.84
C ARG A 195 -7.25 21.34 16.72
N GLU A 196 -7.89 20.34 17.29
CA GLU A 196 -7.46 18.96 17.10
C GLU A 196 -7.50 18.58 15.62
N GLU A 197 -8.58 18.96 14.92
CA GLU A 197 -8.69 18.70 13.49
C GLU A 197 -7.61 19.46 12.69
N THR A 198 -7.35 20.72 13.03
CA THR A 198 -6.27 21.50 12.41
C THR A 198 -4.91 20.82 12.59
N ILE A 199 -4.59 20.31 13.80
CA ILE A 199 -3.36 19.57 14.05
C ILE A 199 -3.33 18.29 13.23
N ARG A 200 -4.43 17.54 13.21
CA ARG A 200 -4.55 16.27 12.50
C ARG A 200 -4.39 16.43 10.99
N GLU A 201 -5.05 17.43 10.40
CA GLU A 201 -4.92 17.75 8.98
C GLU A 201 -3.47 18.15 8.63
N TRP A 202 -2.83 18.99 9.45
CA TRP A 202 -1.44 19.38 9.25
C TRP A 202 -0.50 18.19 9.28
N LEU A 203 -0.62 17.31 10.28
CA LEU A 203 0.20 16.11 10.40
C LEU A 203 -0.01 15.15 9.22
N ARG A 204 -1.25 14.95 8.78
CA ARG A 204 -1.55 14.14 7.58
C ARG A 204 -0.93 14.70 6.30
N SER A 205 -0.80 16.02 6.20
CA SER A 205 -0.21 16.65 5.02
C SER A 205 1.32 16.53 4.96
N SER A 206 1.99 16.33 6.11
CA SER A 206 3.44 16.40 6.23
C SER A 206 4.10 15.08 6.65
N LEU A 207 3.38 14.18 7.34
CA LEU A 207 3.90 12.94 7.89
C LEU A 207 3.23 11.70 7.29
N THR A 208 3.84 10.54 7.49
CA THR A 208 3.21 9.26 7.13
C THR A 208 2.10 8.90 8.12
N GLU A 209 1.09 8.15 7.67
CA GLU A 209 -0.10 7.81 8.47
C GLU A 209 0.25 7.14 9.81
N VAL A 210 1.30 6.32 9.86
CA VAL A 210 1.77 5.66 11.10
C VAL A 210 2.29 6.65 12.14
N MET A 211 2.68 7.85 11.73
CA MET A 211 3.19 8.91 12.60
C MET A 211 2.07 9.84 13.12
N VAL A 212 0.87 9.76 12.57
CA VAL A 212 -0.26 10.59 13.03
C VAL A 212 -0.84 9.98 14.30
N PRO A 213 -0.84 10.69 15.46
CA PRO A 213 -1.40 10.16 16.69
C PRO A 213 -2.86 9.77 16.54
N GLY A 214 -3.23 8.58 17.01
CA GLY A 214 -4.62 8.12 17.01
C GLY A 214 -5.50 8.95 17.94
N ARG A 215 -4.92 9.53 18.99
CA ARG A 215 -5.62 10.31 20.01
C ARG A 215 -4.89 11.58 20.38
N PHE A 216 -5.68 12.62 20.68
CA PHE A 216 -5.20 13.91 21.09
C PHE A 216 -5.80 14.28 22.46
N CYS A 217 -4.98 14.81 23.35
CA CYS A 217 -5.40 15.22 24.69
C CYS A 217 -4.96 16.66 24.94
N ARG A 218 -5.91 17.57 24.99
CA ARG A 218 -5.63 18.94 25.43
C ARG A 218 -5.37 18.97 26.95
N VAL A 219 -4.30 19.68 27.33
CA VAL A 219 -3.91 19.92 28.71
C VAL A 219 -3.68 21.43 28.92
N ASP A 220 -3.86 21.91 30.16
CA ASP A 220 -3.61 23.32 30.49
C ASP A 220 -2.11 23.63 30.50
N SER A 221 -1.28 22.67 30.90
CA SER A 221 0.18 22.72 30.81
C SER A 221 0.77 21.33 30.75
N LEU A 222 1.92 21.17 30.08
CA LEU A 222 2.66 19.92 30.11
C LEU A 222 3.37 19.79 31.47
N PRO A 223 3.19 18.66 32.17
CA PRO A 223 3.90 18.42 33.44
C PRO A 223 5.41 18.29 33.16
N ALA A 224 6.21 18.92 34.01
CA ALA A 224 7.67 18.90 33.88
C ALA A 224 8.31 18.18 35.08
N THR A 225 9.38 17.43 34.80
CA THR A 225 10.27 16.88 35.83
C THR A 225 11.04 18.00 36.51
N PRO A 226 11.65 17.77 37.71
CA PRO A 226 12.49 18.77 38.38
C PRO A 226 13.61 19.37 37.51
N ASN A 227 14.03 18.65 36.47
CA ASN A 227 15.04 19.09 35.51
C ASN A 227 14.48 19.80 34.26
N GLY A 228 13.20 20.18 34.28
CA GLY A 228 12.54 20.95 33.22
C GLY A 228 12.14 20.15 31.95
N LYS A 229 12.29 18.83 31.94
CA LYS A 229 11.84 17.96 30.85
C LYS A 229 10.38 17.55 31.05
N VAL A 230 9.65 17.28 29.98
CA VAL A 230 8.28 16.75 30.04
C VAL A 230 8.25 15.43 30.84
N ASP A 231 7.35 15.36 31.82
CA ASP A 231 7.15 14.15 32.63
C ASP A 231 6.15 13.20 31.94
N VAL A 232 6.70 12.31 31.10
CA VAL A 232 5.95 11.30 30.36
C VAL A 232 5.18 10.34 31.27
N ARG A 233 5.69 10.06 32.48
CA ARG A 233 5.01 9.17 33.45
C ARG A 233 3.73 9.81 33.98
N LEU A 234 3.79 11.11 34.26
CA LEU A 234 2.63 11.86 34.71
C LEU A 234 1.60 12.03 33.57
N LEU A 235 2.04 12.23 32.33
CA LEU A 235 1.15 12.24 31.16
C LEU A 235 0.41 10.91 30.96
N ARG A 236 1.11 9.77 31.09
CA ARG A 236 0.47 8.44 31.06
C ARG A 236 -0.57 8.27 32.19
N LYS A 237 -0.27 8.75 33.37
CA LYS A 237 -1.21 8.71 34.51
C LYS A 237 -2.44 9.58 34.26
N LEU A 238 -2.24 10.80 33.75
CA LEU A 238 -3.34 11.71 33.40
C LEU A 238 -4.24 11.12 32.29
N TRP A 239 -3.66 10.41 31.37
CA TRP A 239 -4.42 9.71 30.33
C TRP A 239 -5.28 8.60 30.92
N ASN A 240 -4.71 7.72 31.74
CA ASN A 240 -5.41 6.61 32.38
C ASN A 240 -6.54 7.10 33.31
N GLU A 241 -6.35 8.24 34.00
CA GLU A 241 -7.38 8.87 34.86
C GLU A 241 -8.52 9.44 33.99
N LYS A 242 -8.24 10.00 32.82
CA LYS A 242 -9.28 10.53 31.92
C LYS A 242 -10.11 9.43 31.24
N GLU A 243 -9.51 8.27 30.91
CA GLU A 243 -10.23 7.14 30.32
C GLU A 243 -11.08 6.34 31.33
N GLY A 244 -11.12 6.74 32.59
CA GLY A 244 -12.03 6.12 33.57
C GLY A 244 -11.62 4.73 34.03
N THR A 245 -10.35 4.33 33.89
CA THR A 245 -9.80 3.14 34.53
C THR A 245 -9.31 3.40 35.94
N ALA A 246 -10.08 4.20 36.72
CA ALA A 246 -9.92 4.28 38.15
C ALA A 246 -10.79 3.21 38.81
N GLY A 247 -10.21 2.04 39.02
CA GLY A 247 -10.85 1.05 39.90
C GLY A 247 -10.69 -0.40 39.47
N SER A 248 -9.58 -0.98 39.80
CA SER A 248 -9.52 -2.27 40.52
C SER A 248 -8.04 -2.67 40.74
N GLU A 249 -7.60 -2.42 41.97
CA GLU A 249 -6.54 -3.21 42.56
C GLU A 249 -7.06 -4.62 42.83
N GLU A 250 -6.15 -5.55 42.66
CA GLU A 250 -6.10 -6.88 43.26
C GLU A 250 -6.77 -8.09 42.57
N SER A 251 -5.89 -8.97 42.26
CA SER A 251 -5.82 -10.41 42.49
C SER A 251 -6.27 -11.35 41.37
N PRO A 252 -5.51 -12.39 41.15
CA PRO A 252 -5.68 -13.32 40.04
C PRO A 252 -6.79 -14.32 40.33
N VAL A 253 -7.73 -14.43 39.44
CA VAL A 253 -8.75 -15.51 39.48
C VAL A 253 -8.51 -16.47 38.29
N PRO A 254 -8.61 -17.77 38.55
CA PRO A 254 -8.02 -18.81 37.74
C PRO A 254 -8.78 -19.10 36.44
N VAL A 255 -7.99 -19.41 35.44
CA VAL A 255 -8.41 -20.03 34.17
C VAL A 255 -9.29 -21.23 34.42
N LYS A 256 -10.52 -21.21 33.97
CA LYS A 256 -11.29 -22.42 33.67
C LYS A 256 -11.42 -22.64 32.19
N THR A 257 -10.72 -23.66 31.75
CA THR A 257 -10.89 -24.35 30.49
C THR A 257 -12.24 -25.05 30.43
N GLN A 258 -13.01 -24.90 29.38
CA GLN A 258 -13.44 -25.91 28.39
C GLN A 258 -14.64 -25.42 27.58
N PRO A 259 -14.80 -25.90 26.35
CA PRO A 259 -15.83 -25.45 25.44
C PRO A 259 -17.07 -26.31 25.57
N GLU A 260 -18.22 -25.73 25.73
CA GLU A 260 -19.47 -26.40 25.49
C GLU A 260 -20.16 -25.88 24.23
N ASN A 261 -20.21 -26.77 23.25
CA ASN A 261 -21.17 -26.73 22.15
C ASN A 261 -22.58 -26.72 22.71
N GLY A 262 -23.37 -25.74 22.44
CA GLY A 262 -24.76 -25.75 22.80
C GLY A 262 -25.59 -24.58 22.35
N ARG A 263 -26.31 -24.79 21.23
CA ARG A 263 -27.53 -24.07 20.86
C ARG A 263 -27.48 -22.62 20.39
N LEU A 264 -27.35 -22.51 19.08
CA LEU A 264 -28.04 -21.53 18.25
C LEU A 264 -29.55 -21.82 18.31
N GLU A 265 -30.28 -21.22 19.24
CA GLU A 265 -31.72 -20.99 19.11
C GLU A 265 -32.13 -19.84 20.03
N ALA A 266 -32.87 -18.89 19.43
CA ALA A 266 -33.68 -17.88 20.07
C ALA A 266 -32.99 -16.67 20.71
N VAL A 267 -32.59 -15.68 19.89
CA VAL A 267 -32.91 -14.29 20.18
C VAL A 267 -33.57 -13.67 18.95
N GLN A 268 -34.74 -14.14 18.64
CA GLN A 268 -35.77 -13.31 17.99
C GLN A 268 -36.55 -12.63 19.11
N ASN A 269 -36.75 -11.31 18.96
CA ASN A 269 -37.56 -10.41 19.78
C ASN A 269 -36.85 -9.72 20.95
N ALA A 270 -36.11 -8.64 20.61
CA ALA A 270 -36.20 -7.39 21.36
C ALA A 270 -36.22 -6.26 20.33
N ALA A 271 -37.38 -5.72 20.08
CA ALA A 271 -37.57 -4.50 19.29
C ALA A 271 -36.80 -3.34 19.96
N GLY A 272 -35.86 -2.71 19.21
CA GLY A 272 -35.28 -1.45 19.64
C GLY A 272 -33.83 -1.17 19.26
N ASN A 273 -33.05 -2.08 18.69
CA ASN A 273 -31.68 -1.76 18.29
C ASN A 273 -31.56 -1.76 16.78
N GLY A 274 -31.42 -0.59 16.18
CA GLY A 274 -31.26 -0.40 14.77
C GLY A 274 -29.97 -1.06 14.22
N LEU A 275 -29.87 -1.16 12.90
CA LEU A 275 -28.68 -1.70 12.21
C LEU A 275 -27.39 -0.97 12.63
N GLU A 276 -27.49 0.35 12.87
CA GLU A 276 -26.41 1.20 13.35
C GLU A 276 -25.81 0.70 14.69
N ASP A 277 -26.64 0.37 15.67
CA ASP A 277 -26.18 -0.19 16.96
C ASP A 277 -25.53 -1.57 16.79
N ARG A 278 -25.98 -2.35 15.81
CA ARG A 278 -25.37 -3.63 15.49
C ARG A 278 -23.98 -3.47 14.90
N LEU A 279 -23.79 -2.49 13.99
CA LEU A 279 -22.50 -2.17 13.41
C LEU A 279 -21.53 -1.64 14.47
N LEU A 280 -21.99 -0.74 15.35
CA LEU A 280 -21.17 -0.22 16.45
C LEU A 280 -20.73 -1.32 17.43
N ARG A 281 -21.55 -2.31 17.71
CA ARG A 281 -21.14 -3.47 18.52
C ARG A 281 -20.03 -4.28 17.84
N ILE A 282 -20.10 -4.46 16.53
CA ILE A 282 -19.05 -5.15 15.79
C ILE A 282 -17.76 -4.32 15.85
N TRP A 283 -17.85 -3.01 15.67
CA TRP A 283 -16.72 -2.10 15.77
C TRP A 283 -16.12 -2.10 17.16
N SER A 284 -16.95 -2.08 18.22
CA SER A 284 -16.48 -2.05 19.61
C SER A 284 -15.62 -3.26 19.96
N VAL A 285 -15.96 -4.44 19.43
CA VAL A 285 -15.18 -5.66 19.64
C VAL A 285 -13.82 -5.57 18.91
N ILE A 286 -13.77 -4.96 17.74
CA ILE A 286 -12.56 -4.87 16.93
C ILE A 286 -11.67 -3.73 17.39
N LEU A 287 -12.27 -2.59 17.80
CA LEU A 287 -11.53 -1.44 18.29
C LEU A 287 -11.19 -1.53 19.79
N GLY A 288 -11.76 -2.52 20.50
CA GLY A 288 -11.53 -2.71 21.95
C GLY A 288 -12.11 -1.59 22.81
N ARG A 289 -13.18 -0.88 22.35
CA ARG A 289 -13.77 0.25 23.06
C ARG A 289 -15.30 0.31 22.87
N GLU A 290 -16.02 0.84 23.87
CA GLU A 290 -17.49 0.90 23.88
C GLU A 290 -18.04 2.30 23.54
N ASP A 291 -17.23 3.34 23.63
CA ASP A 291 -17.60 4.75 23.45
C ASP A 291 -17.52 5.21 21.98
N LEU A 292 -18.09 4.43 21.05
CA LEU A 292 -18.06 4.71 19.64
C LEU A 292 -19.21 5.62 19.19
N SER A 293 -18.88 6.60 18.36
CA SER A 293 -19.88 7.47 17.72
C SER A 293 -20.26 6.94 16.33
N PRO A 294 -21.56 6.89 16.01
CA PRO A 294 -22.01 6.47 14.68
C PRO A 294 -21.65 7.47 13.56
N ASP A 295 -21.33 8.71 13.92
CA ASP A 295 -21.04 9.81 13.00
C ASP A 295 -19.55 10.03 12.74
N ILE A 296 -18.69 9.43 13.56
CA ILE A 296 -17.24 9.54 13.41
C ILE A 296 -16.73 8.36 12.60
N SER A 297 -15.77 8.61 11.69
CA SER A 297 -15.15 7.59 10.85
C SER A 297 -14.56 6.44 11.69
N PHE A 298 -14.68 5.20 11.22
CA PHE A 298 -14.03 4.03 11.80
C PHE A 298 -12.54 4.26 12.05
N PHE A 299 -11.88 4.90 11.08
CA PHE A 299 -10.45 5.18 11.11
C PHE A 299 -10.09 6.27 12.15
N GLU A 300 -10.91 7.31 12.26
CA GLU A 300 -10.76 8.37 13.28
C GLU A 300 -10.98 7.86 14.69
N GLN A 301 -11.74 6.76 14.83
CA GLN A 301 -11.97 6.10 16.11
C GLN A 301 -10.89 5.05 16.44
N GLY A 302 -9.77 5.05 15.71
CA GLY A 302 -8.62 4.16 15.93
C GLY A 302 -8.64 2.89 15.10
N GLY A 303 -9.55 2.80 14.12
CA GLY A 303 -9.60 1.68 13.18
C GLY A 303 -8.46 1.73 12.18
N THR A 304 -7.93 0.56 11.84
CA THR A 304 -6.93 0.38 10.79
C THR A 304 -7.55 -0.29 9.58
N SER A 305 -6.85 -0.30 8.43
CA SER A 305 -7.27 -1.07 7.25
C SER A 305 -7.49 -2.55 7.58
N LEU A 306 -6.66 -3.09 8.46
CA LEU A 306 -6.79 -4.45 8.97
C LEU A 306 -8.02 -4.62 9.86
N GLY A 307 -8.29 -3.64 10.72
CA GLY A 307 -9.52 -3.59 11.52
C GLY A 307 -10.77 -3.54 10.64
N ALA A 308 -10.75 -2.74 9.57
CA ALA A 308 -11.85 -2.67 8.59
C ALA A 308 -12.11 -4.02 7.92
N LEU A 309 -11.06 -4.77 7.57
CA LEU A 309 -11.17 -6.14 7.05
C LEU A 309 -11.81 -7.09 8.07
N SER A 310 -11.45 -6.96 9.34
CA SER A 310 -12.04 -7.75 10.43
C SER A 310 -13.52 -7.39 10.64
N VAL A 311 -13.90 -6.13 10.47
CA VAL A 311 -15.31 -5.69 10.47
C VAL A 311 -16.06 -6.32 9.31
N LEU A 312 -15.51 -6.27 8.09
CA LEU A 312 -16.14 -6.86 6.90
C LEU A 312 -16.34 -8.38 7.03
N SER A 313 -15.35 -9.08 7.58
CA SER A 313 -15.48 -10.52 7.88
C SER A 313 -16.63 -10.81 8.85
N ARG A 314 -16.81 -9.96 9.87
CA ARG A 314 -17.96 -10.10 10.80
C ARG A 314 -19.27 -9.70 10.16
N TYR A 315 -19.29 -8.66 9.31
CA TYR A 315 -20.47 -8.29 8.53
C TYR A 315 -20.94 -9.46 7.68
N PHE A 316 -20.01 -10.10 6.95
CA PHE A 316 -20.31 -11.27 6.14
C PHE A 316 -20.88 -12.44 6.96
N ASN A 317 -20.27 -12.77 8.10
CA ASN A 317 -20.76 -13.82 9.00
C ASN A 317 -22.16 -13.54 9.58
N GLU A 318 -22.56 -12.27 9.61
CA GLU A 318 -23.89 -11.84 10.05
C GLU A 318 -24.86 -11.59 8.88
N GLY A 319 -24.48 -12.00 7.65
CA GLY A 319 -25.30 -11.86 6.45
C GLY A 319 -25.43 -10.43 5.92
N MET A 320 -24.45 -9.57 6.24
CA MET A 320 -24.37 -8.20 5.72
C MET A 320 -23.26 -8.12 4.67
N GLU A 321 -23.61 -7.74 3.46
CA GLU A 321 -22.67 -7.63 2.34
C GLU A 321 -22.14 -6.20 2.21
N MET A 322 -20.83 -6.02 2.36
CA MET A 322 -20.14 -4.78 2.15
C MET A 322 -18.74 -5.02 1.60
N THR A 323 -18.36 -4.29 0.56
CA THR A 323 -17.00 -4.35 0.01
C THR A 323 -16.08 -3.38 0.75
N MET A 324 -14.76 -3.63 0.69
CA MET A 324 -13.77 -2.74 1.27
C MET A 324 -13.86 -1.31 0.69
N ALA A 325 -14.09 -1.19 -0.62
CA ALA A 325 -14.28 0.11 -1.28
C ALA A 325 -15.48 0.87 -0.68
N ARG A 326 -16.63 0.19 -0.52
CA ARG A 326 -17.82 0.80 0.09
C ARG A 326 -17.60 1.16 1.56
N PHE A 327 -16.77 0.40 2.26
CA PHE A 327 -16.40 0.70 3.65
C PHE A 327 -15.60 2.01 3.73
N TYR A 328 -14.60 2.20 2.85
CA TYR A 328 -13.83 3.45 2.79
C TYR A 328 -14.65 4.65 2.31
N GLU A 329 -15.54 4.46 1.34
CA GLU A 329 -16.45 5.52 0.87
C GLU A 329 -17.49 5.91 1.93
N ASN A 330 -17.81 5.02 2.86
CA ASN A 330 -18.79 5.19 3.92
C ASN A 330 -18.16 4.84 5.27
N PRO A 331 -17.18 5.59 5.75
CA PRO A 331 -16.34 5.17 6.88
C PRO A 331 -17.04 5.32 8.25
N THR A 332 -18.27 5.82 8.31
CA THR A 332 -19.05 5.99 9.55
C THR A 332 -20.09 4.87 9.70
N ALA A 333 -20.40 4.46 10.95
CA ALA A 333 -21.39 3.42 11.21
C ALA A 333 -22.77 3.81 10.68
N ARG A 334 -23.13 5.09 10.77
CA ARG A 334 -24.39 5.62 10.22
C ARG A 334 -24.48 5.52 8.72
N ALA A 335 -23.43 5.90 8.01
CA ALA A 335 -23.38 5.79 6.54
C ALA A 335 -23.44 4.32 6.09
N GLN A 336 -22.74 3.43 6.78
CA GLN A 336 -22.77 2.00 6.51
C GLN A 336 -24.14 1.39 6.80
N ALA A 337 -24.78 1.76 7.92
CA ALA A 337 -26.12 1.30 8.22
C ALA A 337 -27.14 1.76 7.18
N ALA A 338 -27.06 3.01 6.72
CA ALA A 338 -27.90 3.54 5.66
C ALA A 338 -27.69 2.81 4.33
N LEU A 339 -26.43 2.50 3.99
CA LEU A 339 -26.07 1.75 2.79
C LEU A 339 -26.62 0.31 2.84
N LEU A 340 -26.43 -0.39 3.95
CA LEU A 340 -26.89 -1.77 4.15
C LEU A 340 -28.43 -1.85 4.22
N ALA A 341 -29.10 -0.86 4.82
CA ALA A 341 -30.57 -0.77 4.84
C ALA A 341 -31.14 -0.42 3.46
N GLY A 342 -30.45 0.42 2.67
CA GLY A 342 -30.85 0.81 1.33
C GLY A 342 -30.72 -0.31 0.29
N SER A 343 -29.83 -1.28 0.52
CA SER A 343 -29.73 -2.47 -0.34
C SER A 343 -30.92 -3.44 -0.20
N ALA A 344 -31.76 -3.27 0.85
CA ALA A 344 -32.96 -4.07 1.07
C ALA A 344 -34.26 -3.48 0.49
N GLY A 345 -34.26 -2.29 -0.05
CA GLY A 345 -35.44 -1.68 -0.66
C GLY A 345 -35.28 -0.21 -0.99
N GLU A 346 -34.72 0.07 -2.11
CA GLU A 346 -35.04 1.18 -3.01
C GLU A 346 -33.91 1.36 -4.03
N LYS A 347 -34.17 1.01 -5.28
CA LYS A 347 -33.40 1.53 -6.41
C LYS A 347 -33.52 3.06 -6.35
N LYS A 348 -32.56 3.76 -5.74
CA LYS A 348 -32.40 5.20 -5.95
C LYS A 348 -32.40 5.43 -7.45
N LYS A 349 -33.34 6.21 -7.95
CA LYS A 349 -33.26 6.83 -9.27
C LYS A 349 -32.02 7.72 -9.26
N GLU A 350 -30.87 7.13 -9.55
CA GLU A 350 -29.72 7.89 -9.98
C GLU A 350 -30.12 8.64 -11.24
N THR A 351 -29.88 9.94 -11.28
CA THR A 351 -29.83 10.69 -12.53
C THR A 351 -28.82 9.95 -13.40
N LYS A 352 -29.31 9.16 -14.35
CA LYS A 352 -28.48 8.43 -15.32
C LYS A 352 -27.65 9.47 -16.05
N THR A 353 -26.41 9.68 -15.65
CA THR A 353 -25.42 10.29 -16.53
C THR A 353 -25.26 9.29 -17.66
N ALA A 354 -25.80 9.62 -18.82
CA ALA A 354 -25.78 8.74 -19.98
C ALA A 354 -24.35 8.77 -20.55
N TYR A 355 -23.53 7.79 -20.18
CA TYR A 355 -22.25 7.59 -20.82
C TYR A 355 -22.45 7.06 -22.26
N PRO A 356 -21.58 7.44 -23.22
CA PRO A 356 -21.66 6.89 -24.56
C PRO A 356 -21.42 5.37 -24.55
N GLY A 357 -22.24 4.63 -25.31
CA GLY A 357 -22.07 3.17 -25.40
C GLY A 357 -20.83 2.78 -26.20
N LYS A 358 -20.37 3.65 -27.09
CA LYS A 358 -19.25 3.41 -28.00
C LYS A 358 -18.18 4.48 -27.85
N VAL A 359 -16.96 4.10 -28.16
CA VAL A 359 -15.79 4.99 -28.23
C VAL A 359 -15.92 5.92 -29.44
N PRO A 360 -15.67 7.24 -29.32
CA PRO A 360 -15.64 8.16 -30.44
C PRO A 360 -14.56 7.77 -31.47
N ALA A 361 -14.79 8.11 -32.73
CA ALA A 361 -13.85 7.86 -33.80
C ALA A 361 -12.57 8.70 -33.65
N ALA A 362 -11.40 8.09 -33.90
CA ALA A 362 -10.13 8.77 -33.89
C ALA A 362 -10.03 9.80 -35.04
N ARG A 363 -9.37 10.91 -34.79
CA ARG A 363 -8.99 11.88 -35.84
C ARG A 363 -7.63 11.49 -36.44
N PRO A 364 -7.40 11.76 -37.72
CA PRO A 364 -6.09 11.57 -38.33
C PRO A 364 -5.00 12.36 -37.60
N ILE A 365 -3.80 11.81 -37.51
CA ILE A 365 -2.64 12.51 -36.96
C ILE A 365 -1.87 13.11 -38.13
N HIS A 366 -1.81 14.41 -38.19
CA HIS A 366 -1.17 15.15 -39.27
C HIS A 366 0.25 15.66 -38.90
N LYS A 367 0.53 15.75 -37.60
CA LYS A 367 1.80 16.27 -37.07
C LYS A 367 2.70 15.13 -36.60
N LYS A 368 3.96 15.17 -36.99
CA LYS A 368 4.95 14.23 -36.47
C LYS A 368 5.30 14.60 -35.05
N GLU A 369 5.16 13.66 -34.12
CA GLU A 369 5.54 13.85 -32.73
C GLU A 369 7.06 13.73 -32.55
N ASN A 370 7.75 14.85 -32.51
CA ASN A 370 9.20 14.91 -32.27
C ASN A 370 9.51 15.17 -30.78
N THR A 371 8.82 16.15 -30.18
CA THR A 371 8.91 16.47 -28.76
C THR A 371 7.65 16.00 -28.06
N VAL A 372 7.80 15.11 -27.08
CA VAL A 372 6.65 14.57 -26.36
C VAL A 372 6.73 14.87 -24.87
N PHE A 373 5.58 15.11 -24.25
CA PHE A 373 5.42 15.25 -22.82
C PHE A 373 4.97 13.92 -22.22
N LEU A 374 5.73 13.43 -21.25
CA LEU A 374 5.46 12.13 -20.60
C LEU A 374 5.24 12.34 -19.10
N THR A 375 4.06 11.93 -18.62
CA THR A 375 3.81 11.80 -17.18
C THR A 375 4.03 10.36 -16.75
N GLY A 376 4.45 10.15 -15.49
CA GLY A 376 4.66 8.81 -14.95
C GLY A 376 5.98 8.14 -15.33
N ALA A 377 6.96 8.87 -15.87
CA ALA A 377 8.27 8.36 -16.28
C ALA A 377 9.07 7.65 -15.16
N THR A 378 8.77 7.93 -13.89
CA THR A 378 9.36 7.26 -12.73
C THR A 378 8.61 6.00 -12.28
N GLY A 379 7.48 5.68 -12.92
CA GLY A 379 6.72 4.46 -12.69
C GLY A 379 7.24 3.28 -13.54
N PHE A 380 6.76 2.08 -13.21
CA PHE A 380 7.17 0.85 -13.91
C PHE A 380 6.89 0.91 -15.41
N PHE A 381 5.65 1.13 -15.80
CA PHE A 381 5.27 1.21 -17.21
C PHE A 381 5.86 2.44 -17.89
N GLY A 382 5.78 3.62 -17.24
CA GLY A 382 6.25 4.87 -17.85
C GLY A 382 7.75 4.90 -18.13
N ALA A 383 8.59 4.25 -17.33
CA ALA A 383 10.02 4.11 -17.59
C ALA A 383 10.29 3.27 -18.85
N HIS A 384 9.54 2.17 -19.05
CA HIS A 384 9.64 1.34 -20.25
C HIS A 384 9.11 2.08 -21.49
N LEU A 385 7.99 2.78 -21.35
CA LEU A 385 7.45 3.62 -22.43
C LEU A 385 8.43 4.72 -22.85
N LEU A 386 9.09 5.39 -21.90
CA LEU A 386 10.15 6.36 -22.18
C LEU A 386 11.26 5.76 -23.04
N LYS A 387 11.71 4.56 -22.67
CA LYS A 387 12.74 3.84 -23.44
C LYS A 387 12.28 3.59 -24.88
N GLU A 388 11.09 3.03 -25.06
CA GLU A 388 10.55 2.70 -26.40
C GLU A 388 10.34 3.95 -27.26
N LEU A 389 9.84 5.05 -26.70
CA LEU A 389 9.68 6.32 -27.40
C LEU A 389 11.02 6.87 -27.90
N LEU A 390 12.09 6.78 -27.09
CA LEU A 390 13.45 7.16 -27.50
C LEU A 390 14.00 6.26 -28.59
N ASP A 391 13.81 4.96 -28.48
CA ASP A 391 14.32 3.97 -29.42
C ASP A 391 13.60 4.07 -30.79
N GLN A 392 12.32 4.47 -30.81
CA GLN A 392 11.55 4.75 -32.03
C GLN A 392 11.82 6.15 -32.63
N GLY A 393 12.77 6.90 -32.10
CA GLY A 393 13.29 8.12 -32.71
C GLY A 393 12.60 9.40 -32.31
N LYS A 394 11.80 9.45 -31.21
CA LYS A 394 11.37 10.74 -30.64
C LYS A 394 12.59 11.56 -30.27
N THR A 395 12.61 12.83 -30.69
CA THR A 395 13.82 13.66 -30.58
C THR A 395 14.07 14.08 -29.14
N GLN A 396 13.03 14.46 -28.41
CA GLN A 396 13.10 14.93 -27.03
C GLN A 396 11.89 14.44 -26.23
N ILE A 397 12.14 14.02 -24.99
CA ILE A 397 11.07 13.67 -24.04
C ILE A 397 11.17 14.63 -22.84
N ILE A 398 10.05 15.31 -22.57
CA ILE A 398 9.87 16.14 -21.38
C ILE A 398 9.13 15.31 -20.35
N CYS A 399 9.81 14.94 -19.27
CA CYS A 399 9.24 14.10 -18.21
C CYS A 399 8.71 14.97 -17.07
N LEU A 400 7.42 14.81 -16.74
CA LEU A 400 6.86 15.40 -15.52
C LEU A 400 7.39 14.63 -14.31
N VAL A 401 8.06 15.33 -13.40
CA VAL A 401 8.57 14.75 -12.16
C VAL A 401 8.25 15.69 -11.00
N ARG A 402 7.66 15.15 -9.93
CA ARG A 402 7.38 15.94 -8.71
C ARG A 402 8.66 16.63 -8.23
N ASN A 403 8.55 17.91 -7.88
CA ASN A 403 9.64 18.75 -7.40
C ASN A 403 10.84 18.84 -8.37
N GLY A 404 10.71 18.41 -9.63
CA GLY A 404 11.80 18.45 -10.61
C GLY A 404 12.97 17.51 -10.29
N ASP A 405 12.76 16.48 -9.50
CA ASP A 405 13.83 15.56 -9.04
C ASP A 405 14.37 14.70 -10.19
N LYS A 406 15.32 15.29 -10.91
CA LYS A 406 16.03 14.66 -12.01
C LYS A 406 16.80 13.41 -11.57
N LYS A 407 17.35 13.41 -10.35
CA LYS A 407 18.12 12.29 -9.83
C LYS A 407 17.22 11.07 -9.65
N ARG A 408 16.03 11.26 -9.10
CA ARG A 408 15.03 10.18 -8.96
C ARG A 408 14.71 9.52 -10.31
N LEU A 409 14.55 10.32 -11.37
CA LEU A 409 14.31 9.77 -12.70
C LEU A 409 15.53 8.98 -13.21
N GLU A 410 16.74 9.53 -13.07
CA GLU A 410 17.98 8.86 -13.49
C GLU A 410 18.22 7.56 -12.70
N ASP A 411 17.93 7.53 -11.40
CA ASP A 411 18.05 6.33 -10.55
C ASP A 411 17.08 5.23 -10.99
N VAL A 412 15.83 5.57 -11.30
CA VAL A 412 14.83 4.63 -11.81
C VAL A 412 15.25 4.06 -13.17
N LEU A 413 15.66 4.92 -14.09
CA LEU A 413 16.09 4.48 -15.42
C LEU A 413 17.37 3.63 -15.36
N SER A 414 18.30 3.99 -14.48
CA SER A 414 19.54 3.22 -14.28
C SER A 414 19.28 1.86 -13.68
N TRP A 415 18.29 1.76 -12.79
CA TRP A 415 17.89 0.48 -12.21
C TRP A 415 17.28 -0.46 -13.25
N TYR A 416 16.41 0.06 -14.15
CA TYR A 416 15.80 -0.77 -15.20
C TYR A 416 16.73 -1.09 -16.36
N PHE A 417 17.53 -0.12 -16.82
CA PHE A 417 18.23 -0.20 -18.11
C PHE A 417 19.75 -0.05 -18.00
N GLY A 418 20.27 0.17 -16.80
CA GLY A 418 21.68 0.36 -16.53
C GLY A 418 22.17 1.79 -16.66
N ALA A 419 23.20 2.15 -15.91
CA ALA A 419 23.74 3.52 -15.84
C ALA A 419 24.33 3.98 -17.19
N GLY A 420 24.88 3.05 -17.98
CA GLY A 420 25.45 3.39 -19.30
C GLY A 420 24.39 3.83 -20.31
N TRP A 421 23.26 3.15 -20.37
CA TRP A 421 22.12 3.53 -21.23
C TRP A 421 21.56 4.90 -20.76
N THR A 422 21.33 5.06 -19.45
CA THR A 422 20.81 6.30 -18.88
C THR A 422 21.70 7.51 -19.18
N ALA A 423 23.03 7.33 -19.09
CA ALA A 423 23.99 8.39 -19.45
C ALA A 423 23.89 8.77 -20.92
N GLY A 424 23.71 7.80 -21.81
CA GLY A 424 23.62 8.01 -23.27
C GLY A 424 22.41 8.82 -23.72
N ILE A 425 21.33 8.83 -22.95
CA ILE A 425 20.07 9.52 -23.32
C ILE A 425 19.83 10.86 -22.61
N ARG A 426 20.72 11.29 -21.70
CA ARG A 426 20.54 12.50 -20.89
C ARG A 426 20.24 13.76 -21.70
N SER A 427 20.83 13.92 -22.89
CA SER A 427 20.58 15.08 -23.76
C SER A 427 19.21 15.09 -24.42
N ARG A 428 18.54 13.93 -24.45
CA ARG A 428 17.21 13.76 -25.06
C ARG A 428 16.08 13.79 -24.03
N ILE A 429 16.40 13.91 -22.75
CA ILE A 429 15.43 14.00 -21.65
C ILE A 429 15.55 15.34 -20.96
N ARG A 430 14.41 16.02 -20.83
CA ARG A 430 14.24 17.20 -19.98
C ARG A 430 13.24 16.88 -18.86
N VAL A 431 13.52 17.34 -17.66
CA VAL A 431 12.58 17.24 -16.53
C VAL A 431 11.81 18.55 -16.42
N ALA A 432 10.48 18.43 -16.35
CA ALA A 432 9.58 19.48 -15.95
C ALA A 432 9.12 19.23 -14.51
N ALA A 433 9.27 20.22 -13.65
CA ALA A 433 8.75 20.16 -12.29
C ALA A 433 7.25 20.40 -12.29
N GLY A 434 6.47 19.57 -11.55
CA GLY A 434 5.02 19.79 -11.42
C GLY A 434 4.32 18.61 -10.77
N ASP A 435 3.07 18.82 -10.40
CA ASP A 435 2.21 17.82 -9.77
C ASP A 435 0.85 17.76 -10.48
N LEU A 436 0.39 16.53 -10.81
CA LEU A 436 -0.88 16.29 -11.48
C LEU A 436 -2.10 16.68 -10.65
N SER A 437 -1.98 16.71 -9.33
CA SER A 437 -3.06 17.11 -8.43
C SER A 437 -3.30 18.63 -8.40
N LEU A 438 -2.40 19.40 -8.99
CA LEU A 438 -2.46 20.87 -8.99
C LEU A 438 -2.94 21.43 -10.35
N PRO A 439 -3.71 22.53 -10.37
CA PRO A 439 -4.08 23.21 -11.58
C PRO A 439 -2.83 23.60 -12.41
N CYS A 440 -2.88 23.40 -13.73
CA CYS A 440 -1.72 23.63 -14.62
C CYS A 440 -0.41 22.98 -14.13
N LEU A 441 -0.52 21.82 -13.42
CA LEU A 441 0.61 21.10 -12.82
C LEU A 441 1.36 21.90 -11.73
N GLY A 442 0.77 22.96 -11.18
CA GLY A 442 1.45 23.91 -10.28
C GLY A 442 2.46 24.81 -10.96
N MET A 443 2.48 24.86 -12.30
CA MET A 443 3.37 25.73 -13.10
C MET A 443 2.83 27.16 -13.19
N GLU A 444 3.74 28.12 -13.34
CA GLU A 444 3.34 29.48 -13.71
C GLU A 444 2.76 29.52 -15.12
N GLU A 445 1.87 30.47 -15.40
CA GLU A 445 1.20 30.63 -16.72
C GLU A 445 2.21 30.70 -17.89
N ARG A 446 3.34 31.34 -17.69
CA ARG A 446 4.41 31.43 -18.68
C ARG A 446 5.05 30.06 -18.98
N GLU A 447 5.28 29.27 -17.95
CA GLU A 447 5.88 27.93 -18.08
C GLU A 447 4.91 26.96 -18.75
N TRP A 448 3.64 27.00 -18.32
CA TRP A 448 2.56 26.22 -18.92
C TRP A 448 2.40 26.53 -20.41
N LYS A 449 2.39 27.83 -20.79
CA LYS A 449 2.31 28.23 -22.18
C LYS A 449 3.52 27.78 -22.99
N ALA A 450 4.73 27.94 -22.45
CA ALA A 450 5.95 27.48 -23.10
C ALA A 450 5.95 25.96 -23.33
N LEU A 451 5.44 25.18 -22.37
CA LEU A 451 5.26 23.74 -22.51
C LEU A 451 4.26 23.43 -23.64
N ALA A 452 3.11 24.10 -23.68
CA ALA A 452 2.12 23.90 -24.72
C ALA A 452 2.62 24.27 -26.14
N ASP A 453 3.44 25.31 -26.25
CA ASP A 453 4.02 25.74 -27.53
C ASP A 453 5.09 24.75 -28.07
N GLU A 454 5.69 23.93 -27.20
CA GLU A 454 6.81 23.05 -27.54
C GLU A 454 6.41 21.60 -27.83
N VAL A 455 5.33 21.08 -27.20
CA VAL A 455 4.99 19.65 -27.26
C VAL A 455 4.19 19.32 -28.52
N ASP A 456 4.51 18.18 -29.14
CA ASP A 456 3.83 17.64 -30.30
C ASP A 456 2.89 16.46 -29.95
N GLY A 457 3.13 15.81 -28.80
CA GLY A 457 2.32 14.69 -28.28
C GLY A 457 2.42 14.59 -26.78
N ILE A 458 1.39 14.07 -26.13
CA ILE A 458 1.31 13.90 -24.68
C ILE A 458 1.04 12.44 -24.36
N TYR A 459 1.95 11.81 -23.60
CA TYR A 459 1.78 10.44 -23.10
C TYR A 459 1.46 10.49 -21.61
N HIS A 460 0.20 10.24 -21.28
CA HIS A 460 -0.28 10.30 -19.91
C HIS A 460 -0.33 8.90 -19.27
N SER A 461 0.77 8.53 -18.62
CA SER A 461 0.95 7.25 -17.93
C SER A 461 0.90 7.36 -16.39
N ALA A 462 0.98 8.55 -15.83
CA ALA A 462 0.89 8.74 -14.40
C ALA A 462 -0.53 8.47 -13.90
N ALA A 463 -0.64 7.68 -12.86
CA ALA A 463 -1.89 7.43 -12.13
C ALA A 463 -1.55 6.90 -10.73
N ASP A 464 -2.43 7.13 -9.78
CA ASP A 464 -2.47 6.34 -8.57
C ASP A 464 -3.12 4.98 -8.91
N VAL A 465 -2.39 3.90 -8.65
CA VAL A 465 -2.80 2.53 -9.02
C VAL A 465 -3.18 1.69 -7.80
N ARG A 466 -3.26 2.30 -6.62
CA ARG A 466 -3.72 1.61 -5.41
C ARG A 466 -5.17 1.17 -5.59
N HIS A 467 -5.49 -0.06 -5.23
CA HIS A 467 -6.87 -0.56 -5.28
C HIS A 467 -7.71 -0.11 -4.08
N TYR A 468 -7.05 0.38 -3.03
CA TYR A 468 -7.62 0.90 -1.80
C TYR A 468 -6.94 2.22 -1.46
N ALA A 469 -7.69 3.25 -1.21
CA ALA A 469 -7.19 4.55 -0.80
C ALA A 469 -7.99 5.03 0.42
N ALA A 470 -7.29 5.51 1.43
CA ALA A 470 -7.91 6.09 2.62
C ALA A 470 -8.63 7.41 2.28
N ASP A 471 -8.07 8.17 1.32
CA ASP A 471 -8.68 9.39 0.77
C ASP A 471 -9.07 9.16 -0.70
N ALA A 472 -10.36 8.95 -0.93
CA ALA A 472 -10.93 8.83 -2.27
C ALA A 472 -10.84 10.15 -3.05
N GLY A 473 -10.85 11.31 -2.38
CA GLY A 473 -10.75 12.63 -2.99
C GLY A 473 -9.37 12.86 -3.62
N GLU A 474 -8.29 12.62 -2.88
CA GLU A 474 -6.92 12.74 -3.38
C GLU A 474 -6.68 11.80 -4.57
N PHE A 475 -7.17 10.57 -4.48
CA PHE A 475 -7.07 9.58 -5.52
C PHE A 475 -7.76 10.03 -6.82
N MET A 476 -9.02 10.49 -6.71
CA MET A 476 -9.78 11.01 -7.84
C MET A 476 -9.16 12.27 -8.43
N ASN A 477 -8.59 13.12 -7.58
CA ASN A 477 -7.88 14.33 -8.00
C ASN A 477 -6.68 13.99 -8.88
N THR A 478 -5.85 13.04 -8.47
CA THR A 478 -4.69 12.61 -9.26
C THR A 478 -5.11 11.98 -10.59
N ASN A 479 -6.09 11.06 -10.59
CA ASN A 479 -6.41 10.26 -11.77
C ASN A 479 -7.40 10.94 -12.72
N VAL A 480 -8.40 11.66 -12.21
CA VAL A 480 -9.44 12.29 -13.04
C VAL A 480 -9.08 13.73 -13.33
N THR A 481 -8.89 14.58 -12.30
CA THR A 481 -8.53 15.99 -12.49
C THR A 481 -7.16 16.13 -13.18
N GLY A 482 -6.20 15.25 -12.85
CA GLY A 482 -4.92 15.17 -13.56
C GLY A 482 -5.09 14.87 -15.05
N THR A 483 -6.04 13.98 -15.42
CA THR A 483 -6.39 13.71 -16.83
C THR A 483 -7.05 14.91 -17.49
N GLU A 484 -7.94 15.62 -16.79
CA GLU A 484 -8.54 16.87 -17.31
C GLU A 484 -7.48 17.94 -17.58
N THR A 485 -6.44 18.04 -16.74
CA THR A 485 -5.29 18.91 -16.95
C THR A 485 -4.51 18.52 -18.22
N MET A 486 -4.32 17.20 -18.48
CA MET A 486 -3.67 16.73 -19.71
C MET A 486 -4.55 16.98 -20.95
N ILE A 487 -5.87 16.87 -20.84
CA ILE A 487 -6.80 17.26 -21.89
C ILE A 487 -6.66 18.75 -22.22
N ALA A 488 -6.59 19.62 -21.21
CA ALA A 488 -6.42 21.06 -21.41
C ALA A 488 -5.07 21.39 -22.09
N LEU A 489 -3.98 20.74 -21.66
CA LEU A 489 -2.67 20.89 -22.30
C LEU A 489 -2.69 20.43 -23.76
N SER A 490 -3.30 19.26 -24.03
CA SER A 490 -3.41 18.69 -25.38
C SER A 490 -4.20 19.61 -26.33
N LEU A 491 -5.32 20.17 -25.88
CA LEU A 491 -6.12 21.10 -26.65
C LEU A 491 -5.36 22.40 -26.93
N GLN A 492 -4.62 22.93 -25.96
CA GLN A 492 -3.84 24.16 -26.12
C GLN A 492 -2.64 23.97 -27.05
N ALA A 493 -1.97 22.81 -26.97
CA ALA A 493 -0.80 22.47 -27.77
C ALA A 493 -1.13 21.97 -29.18
N ASP A 494 -2.41 21.72 -29.48
CA ASP A 494 -2.85 20.97 -30.68
C ASP A 494 -2.05 19.64 -30.84
N ALA A 495 -1.86 18.94 -29.71
CA ALA A 495 -1.11 17.72 -29.60
C ALA A 495 -2.02 16.50 -29.40
N VAL A 496 -1.58 15.32 -29.82
CA VAL A 496 -2.32 14.08 -29.56
C VAL A 496 -2.15 13.65 -28.10
N LEU A 497 -3.25 13.28 -27.43
CA LEU A 497 -3.24 12.71 -26.09
C LEU A 497 -3.22 11.18 -26.16
N HIS A 498 -2.13 10.56 -25.74
CA HIS A 498 -1.99 9.12 -25.55
C HIS A 498 -2.24 8.79 -24.08
N TYR A 499 -3.39 8.23 -23.78
CA TYR A 499 -3.81 7.92 -22.41
C TYR A 499 -3.63 6.44 -22.08
N ILE A 500 -2.94 6.15 -20.97
CA ILE A 500 -2.76 4.78 -20.48
C ILE A 500 -3.88 4.44 -19.51
N SER A 501 -4.77 3.56 -19.96
CA SER A 501 -5.93 3.06 -19.23
C SER A 501 -5.75 1.59 -18.85
N THR A 502 -6.81 0.93 -18.44
CA THR A 502 -6.84 -0.49 -18.09
C THR A 502 -8.01 -1.21 -18.75
N ALA A 503 -7.81 -2.46 -19.13
CA ALA A 503 -8.89 -3.32 -19.62
C ALA A 503 -9.94 -3.60 -18.52
N SER A 504 -9.59 -3.44 -17.26
CA SER A 504 -10.50 -3.67 -16.12
C SER A 504 -11.70 -2.72 -16.07
N ILE A 505 -11.73 -1.64 -16.87
CA ILE A 505 -12.96 -0.80 -17.00
C ILE A 505 -14.15 -1.55 -17.59
N SER A 506 -13.90 -2.70 -18.22
CA SER A 506 -14.98 -3.61 -18.67
C SER A 506 -15.86 -4.09 -17.53
N GLY A 507 -15.35 -4.05 -16.28
CA GLY A 507 -16.01 -4.68 -15.14
C GLY A 507 -16.11 -6.18 -15.27
N ASP A 508 -16.71 -6.83 -14.28
CA ASP A 508 -16.86 -8.29 -14.26
C ASP A 508 -18.25 -8.76 -14.69
N PHE A 509 -19.27 -7.92 -14.57
CA PHE A 509 -20.67 -8.23 -14.91
C PHE A 509 -21.46 -6.97 -15.26
N LEU A 510 -22.65 -7.15 -15.86
CA LEU A 510 -23.61 -6.08 -16.11
C LEU A 510 -24.45 -5.82 -14.85
N LYS A 511 -24.63 -4.56 -14.45
CA LYS A 511 -25.39 -4.18 -13.25
C LYS A 511 -26.85 -4.66 -13.26
N ASP A 512 -27.52 -4.53 -14.41
CA ASP A 512 -28.95 -4.85 -14.54
C ASP A 512 -29.18 -6.34 -14.93
N GLU A 513 -28.16 -7.03 -15.48
CA GLU A 513 -28.23 -8.41 -15.96
C GLU A 513 -26.93 -9.17 -15.55
N PRO A 514 -26.66 -9.38 -14.26
CA PRO A 514 -25.37 -9.87 -13.77
C PRO A 514 -24.98 -11.27 -14.27
N GLU A 515 -25.96 -12.09 -14.67
CA GLU A 515 -25.73 -13.43 -15.20
C GLU A 515 -25.45 -13.49 -16.70
N LYS A 516 -25.62 -12.35 -17.38
CA LYS A 516 -25.48 -12.28 -18.84
C LYS A 516 -24.02 -12.24 -19.25
N GLN A 517 -23.64 -13.16 -20.13
CA GLN A 517 -22.33 -13.16 -20.77
C GLN A 517 -22.28 -12.09 -21.86
N MET A 518 -21.21 -11.30 -21.85
CA MET A 518 -20.97 -10.23 -22.82
C MET A 518 -19.53 -10.22 -23.29
N VAL A 519 -19.30 -9.63 -24.46
CA VAL A 519 -17.97 -9.35 -24.99
C VAL A 519 -17.77 -7.84 -25.00
N PHE A 520 -16.68 -7.37 -24.39
CA PHE A 520 -16.25 -5.98 -24.38
C PHE A 520 -15.13 -5.78 -25.38
N THR A 521 -15.44 -5.08 -26.45
CA THR A 521 -14.52 -4.83 -27.57
C THR A 521 -13.86 -3.46 -27.45
N GLU A 522 -12.87 -3.18 -28.31
CA GLU A 522 -12.20 -1.87 -28.38
C GLU A 522 -13.16 -0.71 -28.74
N ASP A 523 -14.29 -1.00 -29.40
CA ASP A 523 -15.27 0.01 -29.74
C ASP A 523 -16.25 0.31 -28.59
N ASP A 524 -16.23 -0.47 -27.51
CA ASP A 524 -17.14 -0.32 -26.39
C ASP A 524 -16.56 0.60 -25.32
N PHE A 525 -17.44 1.41 -24.70
CA PHE A 525 -17.10 2.17 -23.50
C PHE A 525 -18.05 1.82 -22.35
N TYR A 526 -19.34 2.14 -22.45
CA TYR A 526 -20.31 1.79 -21.42
C TYR A 526 -21.38 0.85 -21.98
N ILE A 527 -21.36 -0.39 -21.51
CA ILE A 527 -22.33 -1.44 -21.89
C ILE A 527 -23.28 -1.82 -20.74
N GLY A 528 -23.26 -1.05 -19.63
CA GLY A 528 -23.98 -1.36 -18.39
C GLY A 528 -23.15 -2.12 -17.35
N GLN A 529 -21.85 -2.24 -17.56
CA GLN A 529 -20.93 -2.94 -16.67
C GLN A 529 -20.80 -2.26 -15.30
N ASN A 530 -20.45 -3.07 -14.29
CA ASN A 530 -20.10 -2.60 -12.96
C ASN A 530 -18.65 -2.06 -12.93
N TRP A 531 -18.50 -0.75 -12.86
CA TRP A 531 -17.20 -0.05 -12.81
C TRP A 531 -16.98 0.72 -11.51
N GLU A 532 -17.98 0.74 -10.61
CA GLU A 532 -17.99 1.62 -9.43
C GLU A 532 -17.37 1.01 -8.18
N ASP A 533 -17.37 -0.30 -8.06
CA ASP A 533 -17.01 -1.01 -6.83
C ASP A 533 -15.51 -1.00 -6.50
N ASN A 534 -14.66 -0.60 -7.44
CA ASN A 534 -13.23 -0.45 -7.24
C ASN A 534 -12.80 0.98 -7.58
N ILE A 535 -12.16 1.67 -6.64
CA ILE A 535 -11.77 3.08 -6.80
C ILE A 535 -10.81 3.30 -7.97
N TYR A 536 -9.88 2.37 -8.22
CA TYR A 536 -8.96 2.44 -9.36
C TYR A 536 -9.72 2.31 -10.68
N ILE A 537 -10.57 1.29 -10.82
CA ILE A 537 -11.40 1.07 -12.03
C ILE A 537 -12.30 2.27 -12.25
N ARG A 538 -12.97 2.75 -11.20
CA ARG A 538 -13.83 3.94 -11.22
C ARG A 538 -13.08 5.17 -11.71
N SER A 539 -11.88 5.43 -11.20
CA SER A 539 -11.10 6.58 -11.62
C SER A 539 -10.68 6.50 -13.09
N LYS A 540 -10.28 5.32 -13.57
CA LYS A 540 -9.91 5.10 -14.97
C LYS A 540 -11.10 5.21 -15.91
N PHE A 541 -12.27 4.69 -15.52
CA PHE A 541 -13.50 4.84 -16.27
C PHE A 541 -13.91 6.32 -16.40
N LEU A 542 -13.91 7.07 -15.30
CA LEU A 542 -14.23 8.50 -15.31
C LEU A 542 -13.24 9.33 -16.12
N ALA A 543 -11.96 9.01 -16.05
CA ALA A 543 -10.93 9.66 -16.86
C ALA A 543 -11.14 9.41 -18.37
N GLU A 544 -11.47 8.17 -18.79
CA GLU A 544 -11.86 7.90 -20.18
C GLU A 544 -13.14 8.65 -20.59
N ALA A 545 -14.13 8.74 -19.69
CA ALA A 545 -15.33 9.53 -19.95
C ALA A 545 -15.02 11.01 -20.22
N CYS A 546 -14.10 11.62 -19.44
CA CYS A 546 -13.64 12.99 -19.68
C CYS A 546 -12.94 13.13 -21.03
N ILE A 547 -12.11 12.16 -21.42
CA ILE A 547 -11.43 12.14 -22.73
C ILE A 547 -12.45 12.06 -23.85
N TYR A 548 -13.39 11.12 -23.83
CA TYR A 548 -14.38 10.92 -24.88
C TYR A 548 -15.31 12.12 -25.03
N LYS A 549 -15.74 12.69 -23.89
CA LYS A 549 -16.49 13.94 -23.90
C LYS A 549 -15.71 15.10 -24.55
N ALA A 550 -14.42 15.22 -24.26
CA ALA A 550 -13.58 16.26 -24.86
C ALA A 550 -13.33 16.01 -26.36
N MET A 551 -13.28 14.73 -26.80
CA MET A 551 -13.21 14.39 -28.23
C MET A 551 -14.45 14.84 -28.99
N GLU A 552 -15.64 14.62 -28.44
CA GLU A 552 -16.93 14.98 -29.05
C GLU A 552 -17.17 16.49 -28.99
N GLU A 553 -16.99 17.13 -27.83
CA GLU A 553 -17.40 18.52 -27.62
C GLU A 553 -16.32 19.54 -27.99
N LYS A 554 -15.04 19.22 -27.79
CA LYS A 554 -13.90 20.16 -27.91
C LYS A 554 -12.94 19.81 -29.04
N GLY A 555 -13.14 18.66 -29.69
CA GLY A 555 -12.29 18.23 -30.79
C GLY A 555 -10.93 17.68 -30.38
N LEU A 556 -10.76 17.23 -29.15
CA LEU A 556 -9.57 16.54 -28.70
C LEU A 556 -9.20 15.40 -29.64
N ASN A 557 -7.90 15.25 -29.97
CA ASN A 557 -7.39 14.06 -30.66
C ASN A 557 -6.71 13.17 -29.63
N ALA A 558 -7.27 11.96 -29.38
CA ALA A 558 -6.75 11.07 -28.35
C ALA A 558 -6.65 9.62 -28.82
N ARG A 559 -5.76 8.89 -28.16
CA ARG A 559 -5.60 7.42 -28.22
C ARG A 559 -5.63 6.89 -26.79
N VAL A 560 -6.39 5.85 -26.57
CA VAL A 560 -6.58 5.21 -25.27
C VAL A 560 -6.06 3.78 -25.34
N TYR A 561 -5.10 3.46 -24.50
CA TYR A 561 -4.49 2.13 -24.45
C TYR A 561 -4.95 1.45 -23.17
N ARG A 562 -5.84 0.47 -23.28
CA ARG A 562 -6.37 -0.32 -22.18
C ARG A 562 -5.47 -1.51 -21.94
N LEU A 563 -4.57 -1.35 -20.98
CA LEU A 563 -3.59 -2.38 -20.65
C LEU A 563 -4.22 -3.50 -19.83
N GLY A 564 -3.76 -4.72 -20.06
CA GLY A 564 -4.01 -5.86 -19.19
C GLY A 564 -3.16 -5.83 -17.92
N ARG A 565 -2.98 -6.98 -17.28
CA ARG A 565 -2.14 -7.10 -16.09
C ARG A 565 -0.67 -7.11 -16.46
N ILE A 566 0.00 -5.97 -16.20
CA ILE A 566 1.40 -5.80 -16.55
C ILE A 566 2.29 -6.68 -15.65
N THR A 567 3.14 -7.48 -16.30
CA THR A 567 4.16 -8.35 -15.67
C THR A 567 5.57 -7.85 -15.95
N GLY A 568 6.58 -8.61 -15.51
CA GLY A 568 7.98 -8.34 -15.80
C GLY A 568 8.28 -8.36 -17.29
N ARG A 569 9.45 -7.86 -17.65
CA ARG A 569 9.94 -7.90 -19.04
C ARG A 569 9.99 -9.33 -19.56
N CYS A 570 9.60 -9.51 -20.81
CA CYS A 570 9.69 -10.80 -21.50
C CYS A 570 11.14 -11.29 -21.64
N THR A 571 12.10 -10.37 -21.73
CA THR A 571 13.51 -10.67 -22.03
C THR A 571 14.28 -11.25 -20.84
N ASP A 572 14.14 -10.68 -19.66
CA ASP A 572 14.93 -10.96 -18.46
C ASP A 572 14.12 -11.00 -17.15
N HIS A 573 12.79 -10.96 -17.27
CA HIS A 573 11.83 -11.04 -16.18
C HIS A 573 11.93 -9.92 -15.12
N VAL A 574 12.67 -8.85 -15.38
CA VAL A 574 12.76 -7.71 -14.45
C VAL A 574 11.37 -7.11 -14.25
N PHE A 575 10.92 -7.11 -13.02
CA PHE A 575 9.60 -6.63 -12.58
C PHE A 575 9.70 -5.22 -12.00
N GLN A 576 8.58 -4.69 -11.53
CA GLN A 576 8.58 -3.39 -10.89
C GLN A 576 9.41 -3.36 -9.59
N ARG A 577 10.02 -2.21 -9.33
CA ARG A 577 10.93 -2.02 -8.20
C ARG A 577 10.26 -2.23 -6.83
N ASN A 578 8.95 -1.96 -6.73
CA ASN A 578 8.13 -2.22 -5.55
C ASN A 578 6.97 -3.17 -5.91
N PRO A 579 7.18 -4.51 -5.88
CA PRO A 579 6.16 -5.48 -6.24
C PRO A 579 4.92 -5.44 -5.33
N GLU A 580 5.08 -5.04 -4.07
CA GLU A 580 4.00 -4.95 -3.08
C GLU A 580 2.90 -3.94 -3.45
N SER A 581 3.14 -3.05 -4.39
CA SER A 581 2.10 -2.15 -4.93
C SER A 581 1.34 -2.73 -6.13
N ASN A 582 1.64 -3.97 -6.55
CA ASN A 582 1.00 -4.61 -7.71
C ASN A 582 -0.07 -5.60 -7.27
N ALA A 583 -1.32 -5.37 -7.70
CA ALA A 583 -2.46 -6.20 -7.31
C ALA A 583 -2.33 -7.67 -7.76
N ALA A 584 -1.76 -7.94 -8.94
CA ALA A 584 -1.55 -9.31 -9.40
C ALA A 584 -0.51 -10.03 -8.54
N TYR A 585 0.58 -9.36 -8.19
CA TYR A 585 1.58 -9.87 -7.26
C TYR A 585 0.96 -10.20 -5.91
N LEU A 586 0.20 -9.28 -5.33
CA LEU A 586 -0.46 -9.48 -4.03
C LEU A 586 -1.45 -10.66 -4.08
N MET A 587 -2.24 -10.77 -5.15
CA MET A 587 -3.16 -11.90 -5.33
C MET A 587 -2.41 -13.23 -5.39
N MET A 588 -1.34 -13.33 -6.16
CA MET A 588 -0.56 -14.56 -6.28
C MET A 588 0.21 -14.89 -5.01
N ARG A 589 0.70 -13.88 -4.29
CA ARG A 589 1.27 -14.06 -2.95
C ARG A 589 0.25 -14.66 -1.98
N ALA A 590 -0.99 -14.20 -2.06
CA ALA A 590 -2.09 -14.74 -1.24
C ALA A 590 -2.45 -16.18 -1.64
N VAL A 591 -2.52 -16.51 -2.93
CA VAL A 591 -2.72 -17.89 -3.42
C VAL A 591 -1.61 -18.81 -2.91
N ARG A 592 -0.35 -18.36 -2.99
CA ARG A 592 0.79 -19.13 -2.48
C ARG A 592 0.70 -19.36 -0.98
N ALA A 593 0.32 -18.36 -0.21
CA ALA A 593 0.19 -18.46 1.25
C ALA A 593 -0.98 -19.36 1.67
N LEU A 594 -2.09 -19.29 0.95
CA LEU A 594 -3.26 -20.16 1.22
C LEU A 594 -3.01 -21.60 0.78
N GLY A 595 -2.26 -21.82 -0.31
CA GLY A 595 -2.00 -23.13 -0.90
C GLY A 595 -3.22 -23.74 -1.58
N ALA A 596 -4.27 -22.95 -1.84
CA ALA A 596 -5.51 -23.44 -2.42
C ALA A 596 -6.19 -22.40 -3.30
N ILE A 597 -6.92 -22.88 -4.31
CA ILE A 597 -7.86 -22.09 -5.15
C ILE A 597 -9.17 -22.89 -5.28
N THR A 598 -10.22 -22.24 -5.76
CA THR A 598 -11.50 -22.94 -6.00
C THR A 598 -11.55 -23.58 -7.39
N GLU A 599 -12.58 -24.44 -7.59
CA GLU A 599 -12.87 -25.02 -8.90
C GLU A 599 -13.13 -23.92 -9.94
N SER A 600 -13.99 -22.95 -9.63
CA SER A 600 -14.25 -21.80 -10.53
C SER A 600 -13.02 -20.95 -10.77
N MET A 601 -12.25 -20.60 -9.74
CA MET A 601 -11.00 -19.86 -9.91
C MET A 601 -10.02 -20.60 -10.81
N SER A 602 -9.96 -21.92 -10.76
CA SER A 602 -9.01 -22.72 -11.54
C SER A 602 -9.13 -22.52 -13.04
N LEU A 603 -10.33 -22.19 -13.50
CA LEU A 603 -10.67 -21.97 -14.92
C LEU A 603 -10.44 -20.53 -15.39
N LEU A 604 -10.27 -19.57 -14.46
CA LEU A 604 -10.13 -18.16 -14.81
C LEU A 604 -8.87 -17.91 -15.64
N PRO A 605 -8.95 -17.13 -16.72
CA PRO A 605 -7.78 -16.68 -17.46
C PRO A 605 -6.97 -15.67 -16.63
N VAL A 606 -5.67 -15.85 -16.57
CA VAL A 606 -4.74 -14.90 -15.93
C VAL A 606 -4.00 -14.14 -17.00
N ASP A 607 -4.37 -12.89 -17.20
CA ASP A 607 -3.68 -12.02 -18.13
C ASP A 607 -2.27 -11.70 -17.61
N LEU A 608 -1.27 -12.28 -18.24
CA LEU A 608 0.15 -12.02 -18.01
C LEU A 608 0.70 -11.30 -19.25
N THR A 609 0.77 -9.96 -19.19
CA THR A 609 1.20 -9.13 -20.31
C THR A 609 2.53 -8.44 -19.99
N PRO A 610 3.65 -8.74 -20.70
CA PRO A 610 4.95 -8.16 -20.42
C PRO A 610 4.99 -6.64 -20.61
N VAL A 611 5.65 -5.93 -19.70
CA VAL A 611 5.73 -4.47 -19.69
C VAL A 611 6.43 -3.89 -20.91
N ASP A 612 7.54 -4.52 -21.34
CA ASP A 612 8.31 -4.13 -22.51
C ASP A 612 7.48 -4.23 -23.80
N TRP A 613 6.65 -5.25 -23.93
CA TRP A 613 5.74 -5.39 -25.07
C TRP A 613 4.63 -4.35 -25.09
N CYS A 614 3.99 -4.11 -23.95
CA CYS A 614 3.00 -3.05 -23.86
C CYS A 614 3.59 -1.69 -24.21
N ALA A 615 4.78 -1.40 -23.72
CA ALA A 615 5.48 -0.15 -24.01
C ALA A 615 5.81 -0.01 -25.50
N ALA A 616 6.35 -1.06 -26.11
CA ALA A 616 6.64 -1.12 -27.54
C ALA A 616 5.37 -0.98 -28.39
N ALA A 617 4.28 -1.64 -27.99
CA ALA A 617 2.98 -1.54 -28.66
C ALA A 617 2.41 -0.13 -28.61
N VAL A 618 2.41 0.52 -27.46
CA VAL A 618 1.93 1.93 -27.33
C VAL A 618 2.75 2.86 -28.23
N ALA A 619 4.07 2.71 -28.25
CA ALA A 619 4.93 3.53 -29.07
C ALA A 619 4.70 3.27 -30.57
N ALA A 620 4.57 2.01 -31.01
CA ALA A 620 4.33 1.63 -32.40
C ALA A 620 2.94 2.05 -32.90
N LEU A 621 1.91 1.96 -32.04
CA LEU A 621 0.53 2.27 -32.40
C LEU A 621 0.16 3.73 -32.15
N SER A 622 1.11 4.59 -31.83
CA SER A 622 0.83 6.03 -31.58
C SER A 622 0.17 6.72 -32.77
N GLY A 623 0.48 6.27 -34.00
CA GLY A 623 -0.13 6.75 -35.25
C GLY A 623 -1.44 6.09 -35.65
N SER A 624 -1.98 5.15 -34.88
CA SER A 624 -3.18 4.38 -35.21
C SER A 624 -4.40 5.23 -35.52
N ASP A 625 -5.24 4.73 -36.41
CA ASP A 625 -6.56 5.29 -36.76
C ASP A 625 -7.67 4.88 -35.76
N ARG A 626 -7.33 4.09 -34.71
CA ARG A 626 -8.26 3.68 -33.65
C ARG A 626 -8.11 4.54 -32.42
N THR A 627 -9.22 4.85 -31.79
CA THR A 627 -9.24 5.61 -30.51
C THR A 627 -8.85 4.72 -29.34
N ALA A 628 -9.44 3.54 -29.21
CA ALA A 628 -9.12 2.60 -28.13
C ALA A 628 -8.49 1.33 -28.67
N LEU A 629 -7.53 0.82 -27.89
CA LEU A 629 -6.74 -0.38 -28.19
C LEU A 629 -6.63 -1.21 -26.91
N HIS A 630 -6.81 -2.53 -27.01
CA HIS A 630 -6.72 -3.47 -25.89
C HIS A 630 -5.38 -4.19 -25.94
N LEU A 631 -4.47 -3.82 -25.04
CA LEU A 631 -3.12 -4.40 -24.96
C LEU A 631 -3.07 -5.46 -23.84
N LEU A 632 -3.52 -6.65 -24.17
CA LEU A 632 -3.58 -7.81 -23.27
C LEU A 632 -3.09 -9.06 -23.95
N ASN A 633 -2.77 -10.08 -23.16
CA ASN A 633 -2.40 -11.39 -23.68
C ASN A 633 -3.63 -12.06 -24.33
N PRO A 634 -3.64 -12.30 -25.65
CA PRO A 634 -4.77 -12.94 -26.32
C PRO A 634 -4.89 -14.44 -26.02
N GLN A 635 -3.90 -15.06 -25.37
CA GLN A 635 -3.89 -16.46 -24.98
C GLN A 635 -3.41 -16.59 -23.51
N PRO A 636 -4.19 -16.05 -22.56
CA PRO A 636 -3.81 -16.07 -21.16
C PRO A 636 -3.81 -17.52 -20.62
N PRO A 637 -2.82 -17.89 -19.78
CA PRO A 637 -2.86 -19.14 -19.04
C PRO A 637 -4.03 -19.15 -18.05
N SER A 638 -4.47 -20.33 -17.65
CA SER A 638 -5.46 -20.49 -16.59
C SER A 638 -4.86 -20.20 -15.22
N MET A 639 -5.71 -19.80 -14.27
CA MET A 639 -5.31 -19.62 -12.86
C MET A 639 -4.69 -20.91 -12.29
N LYS A 640 -5.20 -22.08 -12.69
CA LYS A 640 -4.65 -23.38 -12.30
C LYS A 640 -3.18 -23.51 -12.72
N GLU A 641 -2.85 -23.20 -13.98
CA GLU A 641 -1.47 -23.31 -14.49
C GLU A 641 -0.53 -22.37 -13.74
N VAL A 642 -0.96 -21.12 -13.50
CA VAL A 642 -0.16 -20.13 -12.76
C VAL A 642 0.00 -20.53 -11.30
N ALA A 643 -1.09 -20.92 -10.64
CA ALA A 643 -1.07 -21.29 -9.22
C ALA A 643 -0.25 -22.59 -8.97
N GLN A 644 -0.30 -23.58 -9.87
CA GLN A 644 0.51 -24.79 -9.76
C GLN A 644 2.01 -24.52 -9.87
N ALA A 645 2.41 -23.53 -10.67
CA ALA A 645 3.81 -23.10 -10.73
C ALA A 645 4.30 -22.45 -9.44
N LEU A 646 3.40 -21.82 -8.69
CA LEU A 646 3.69 -21.17 -7.39
C LEU A 646 3.59 -22.13 -6.20
N VAL A 647 2.71 -23.12 -6.30
CA VAL A 647 2.35 -24.05 -5.22
C VAL A 647 2.34 -25.47 -5.80
N PRO A 648 3.44 -26.22 -5.68
CA PRO A 648 3.52 -27.59 -6.24
C PRO A 648 2.40 -28.52 -5.76
N ASP A 649 1.99 -28.40 -4.49
CA ASP A 649 0.94 -29.18 -3.85
C ASP A 649 -0.38 -28.39 -3.77
N LEU A 650 -0.72 -27.65 -4.81
CA LEU A 650 -1.92 -26.83 -4.89
C LEU A 650 -3.18 -27.67 -4.67
N VAL A 651 -4.02 -27.24 -3.73
CA VAL A 651 -5.31 -27.85 -3.47
C VAL A 651 -6.40 -27.09 -4.24
N ILE A 652 -7.26 -27.81 -4.98
CA ILE A 652 -8.45 -27.24 -5.59
C ILE A 652 -9.64 -27.67 -4.76
N VAL A 653 -10.39 -26.72 -4.22
CA VAL A 653 -11.53 -26.95 -3.33
C VAL A 653 -12.84 -26.54 -4.01
N PRO A 654 -14.00 -27.16 -3.63
CA PRO A 654 -15.30 -26.67 -4.04
C PRO A 654 -15.52 -25.22 -3.62
N ASP A 655 -16.24 -24.45 -4.45
CA ASP A 655 -16.46 -23.04 -4.23
C ASP A 655 -17.12 -22.71 -2.89
N GLU A 656 -18.11 -23.51 -2.48
CA GLU A 656 -18.80 -23.40 -1.19
C GLU A 656 -17.90 -23.60 0.04
N SER A 657 -16.79 -24.30 -0.12
CA SER A 657 -15.84 -24.59 0.96
C SER A 657 -14.77 -23.52 1.14
N TYR A 658 -14.62 -22.62 0.16
CA TYR A 658 -13.49 -21.69 0.13
C TYR A 658 -13.54 -20.64 1.23
N GLY A 659 -14.72 -20.09 1.52
CA GLY A 659 -14.91 -19.14 2.61
C GLY A 659 -14.53 -19.72 3.97
N THR A 660 -14.93 -20.94 4.24
CA THR A 660 -14.54 -21.69 5.46
C THR A 660 -13.04 -21.93 5.51
N LEU A 661 -12.43 -22.35 4.39
CA LEU A 661 -10.98 -22.55 4.31
C LEU A 661 -10.18 -21.25 4.55
N LEU A 662 -10.64 -20.14 3.97
CA LEU A 662 -10.03 -18.83 4.22
C LEU A 662 -10.10 -18.46 5.71
N GLN A 663 -11.25 -18.63 6.35
CA GLN A 663 -11.43 -18.34 7.77
C GLN A 663 -10.56 -19.24 8.67
N GLU A 664 -10.49 -20.53 8.38
CA GLU A 664 -9.69 -21.49 9.14
C GLU A 664 -8.18 -21.25 9.02
N ARG A 665 -7.72 -20.81 7.85
CA ARG A 665 -6.29 -20.56 7.59
C ARG A 665 -5.85 -19.13 7.86
N MET A 666 -6.78 -18.19 7.93
CA MET A 666 -6.48 -16.80 8.23
C MET A 666 -6.20 -16.63 9.72
N ASN A 667 -5.05 -16.05 10.04
CA ASN A 667 -4.65 -15.67 11.39
C ASN A 667 -4.06 -14.24 11.37
N GLU A 668 -3.64 -13.73 12.51
CA GLU A 668 -3.08 -12.37 12.61
C GLU A 668 -1.79 -12.17 11.77
N GLU A 669 -1.00 -13.22 11.59
CA GLU A 669 0.27 -13.14 10.86
C GLU A 669 0.14 -13.14 9.34
N ASN A 670 -0.90 -13.81 8.80
CA ASN A 670 -1.08 -13.95 7.35
C ASN A 670 -2.31 -13.19 6.80
N ARG A 671 -3.02 -12.48 7.66
CA ARG A 671 -4.25 -11.76 7.30
C ARG A 671 -4.01 -10.74 6.17
N ASP A 672 -2.94 -9.95 6.27
CA ASP A 672 -2.58 -8.98 5.22
C ASP A 672 -2.21 -9.66 3.91
N ILE A 673 -1.59 -10.83 3.99
CA ILE A 673 -1.22 -11.62 2.81
C ILE A 673 -2.48 -12.20 2.15
N LEU A 674 -3.45 -12.68 2.94
CA LEU A 674 -4.68 -13.30 2.43
C LEU A 674 -5.80 -12.29 2.13
N ALA A 675 -5.65 -11.03 2.55
CA ALA A 675 -6.62 -9.96 2.31
C ALA A 675 -7.09 -9.84 0.84
N PRO A 676 -6.21 -9.92 -0.17
CA PRO A 676 -6.63 -9.86 -1.57
C PRO A 676 -7.59 -10.98 -1.98
N LEU A 677 -7.43 -12.20 -1.42
CA LEU A 677 -8.33 -13.32 -1.69
C LEU A 677 -9.68 -13.13 -1.00
N LEU A 678 -9.68 -12.59 0.22
CA LEU A 678 -10.92 -12.32 0.94
C LEU A 678 -11.72 -11.21 0.24
N ASP A 679 -11.06 -10.15 -0.21
CA ASP A 679 -11.72 -9.09 -0.96
C ASP A 679 -12.27 -9.59 -2.31
N TYR A 680 -11.51 -10.42 -3.02
CA TYR A 680 -11.99 -11.07 -4.24
C TYR A 680 -13.23 -11.94 -3.97
N TYR A 681 -13.18 -12.78 -2.94
CA TYR A 681 -14.29 -13.63 -2.53
C TYR A 681 -15.55 -12.83 -2.18
N ASN A 682 -15.39 -11.73 -1.43
CA ASN A 682 -16.51 -10.88 -1.02
C ASN A 682 -17.15 -10.09 -2.18
N ARG A 683 -16.37 -9.77 -3.24
CA ARG A 683 -16.90 -9.03 -4.40
C ARG A 683 -17.62 -9.90 -5.41
N THR A 684 -17.05 -11.04 -5.70
CA THR A 684 -17.49 -11.86 -6.85
C THR A 684 -18.39 -13.01 -6.44
N GLY A 685 -18.43 -13.35 -5.15
CA GLY A 685 -19.12 -14.57 -4.71
C GLY A 685 -18.64 -15.80 -5.50
N ILE A 686 -17.33 -15.92 -5.76
CA ILE A 686 -16.72 -16.96 -6.60
C ILE A 686 -17.49 -17.13 -7.93
N GLY A 687 -17.51 -16.09 -8.76
CA GLY A 687 -18.12 -16.11 -10.08
C GLY A 687 -17.09 -15.85 -11.16
N GLU A 688 -17.20 -16.56 -12.28
CA GLU A 688 -16.51 -16.20 -13.50
C GLU A 688 -16.89 -14.76 -13.89
N SER A 689 -15.90 -13.98 -14.36
CA SER A 689 -16.24 -12.73 -15.05
C SER A 689 -17.20 -13.05 -16.20
N ARG A 690 -18.35 -12.39 -16.21
CA ARG A 690 -19.36 -12.54 -17.26
C ARG A 690 -19.05 -11.69 -18.48
N ILE A 691 -18.02 -10.85 -18.38
CA ILE A 691 -17.59 -9.97 -19.45
C ILE A 691 -16.21 -10.40 -19.93
N GLN A 692 -16.17 -10.92 -21.15
CA GLN A 692 -14.92 -11.27 -21.82
C GLN A 692 -14.37 -10.05 -22.57
N VAL A 693 -13.12 -9.68 -22.32
CA VAL A 693 -12.46 -8.60 -23.06
C VAL A 693 -11.86 -9.15 -24.35
N ASP A 694 -12.26 -8.59 -25.49
CA ASP A 694 -11.74 -8.93 -26.83
C ASP A 694 -10.63 -7.94 -27.24
N CYS A 695 -9.59 -8.44 -27.89
CA CYS A 695 -8.49 -7.65 -28.44
C CYS A 695 -8.26 -7.89 -29.94
N SER A 696 -9.24 -8.48 -30.65
CA SER A 696 -9.10 -8.89 -32.05
C SER A 696 -8.79 -7.72 -32.97
N LYS A 697 -9.43 -6.55 -32.75
CA LYS A 697 -9.20 -5.34 -33.56
C LYS A 697 -7.83 -4.72 -33.31
N THR A 698 -7.32 -4.83 -32.10
CA THR A 698 -5.94 -4.44 -31.78
C THR A 698 -4.95 -5.34 -32.54
N LEU A 699 -5.19 -6.65 -32.57
CA LEU A 699 -4.35 -7.60 -33.31
C LEU A 699 -4.39 -7.36 -34.84
N GLU A 700 -5.55 -6.98 -35.37
CA GLU A 700 -5.67 -6.55 -36.76
C GLU A 700 -4.86 -5.27 -37.04
N THR A 701 -4.89 -4.33 -36.11
CA THR A 701 -4.13 -3.07 -36.21
C THR A 701 -2.62 -3.36 -36.16
N PHE A 702 -2.15 -4.26 -35.31
CA PHE A 702 -0.77 -4.70 -35.30
C PHE A 702 -0.31 -5.24 -36.66
N LYS A 703 -1.12 -6.11 -37.27
CA LYS A 703 -0.81 -6.64 -38.59
C LYS A 703 -0.74 -5.56 -39.68
N LYS A 704 -1.66 -4.58 -39.62
CA LYS A 704 -1.71 -3.46 -40.57
C LYS A 704 -0.46 -2.56 -40.43
N GLU A 705 -0.04 -2.27 -39.18
CA GLU A 705 1.13 -1.43 -38.90
C GLU A 705 2.46 -2.20 -38.96
N GLY A 706 2.44 -3.48 -39.24
CA GLY A 706 3.65 -4.32 -39.34
C GLY A 706 4.32 -4.58 -37.98
N PHE A 707 3.59 -4.43 -36.88
CA PHE A 707 4.09 -4.71 -35.54
C PHE A 707 3.90 -6.19 -35.20
N GLY A 708 5.00 -6.89 -34.90
CA GLY A 708 4.97 -8.29 -34.48
C GLY A 708 4.57 -8.42 -33.01
N TRP A 709 3.35 -8.86 -32.75
CA TRP A 709 2.91 -9.22 -31.39
C TRP A 709 3.16 -10.73 -31.19
N GLU A 710 4.43 -11.12 -31.01
CA GLU A 710 4.79 -12.49 -30.69
C GLU A 710 4.79 -12.67 -29.18
N ILE A 711 3.71 -13.24 -28.66
CA ILE A 711 3.56 -13.54 -27.24
C ILE A 711 4.43 -14.77 -26.92
N PRO A 712 5.28 -14.73 -25.88
CA PRO A 712 5.98 -15.91 -25.41
C PRO A 712 5.00 -17.02 -25.01
N PRO A 713 5.40 -18.28 -25.14
CA PRO A 713 4.61 -19.39 -24.62
C PRO A 713 4.22 -19.15 -23.16
N ALA A 714 3.00 -19.53 -22.79
CA ALA A 714 2.47 -19.37 -21.43
C ALA A 714 3.45 -19.87 -20.35
N ALA A 715 4.12 -20.99 -20.60
CA ALA A 715 5.12 -21.55 -19.69
C ALA A 715 6.24 -20.55 -19.33
N ARG A 716 6.75 -19.80 -20.32
CA ARG A 716 7.81 -18.79 -20.08
C ARG A 716 7.29 -17.57 -19.30
N LEU A 717 6.06 -17.14 -19.57
CA LEU A 717 5.42 -16.06 -18.82
C LEU A 717 5.19 -16.47 -17.37
N ILE A 718 4.72 -17.72 -17.16
CA ILE A 718 4.48 -18.27 -15.82
C ILE A 718 5.81 -18.42 -15.08
N GLU A 719 6.87 -18.93 -15.73
CA GLU A 719 8.20 -19.05 -15.12
C GLU A 719 8.74 -17.70 -14.66
N GLY A 720 8.70 -16.69 -15.53
CA GLY A 720 9.14 -15.34 -15.20
C GLY A 720 8.34 -14.70 -14.06
N PHE A 721 7.03 -14.94 -14.04
CA PHE A 721 6.17 -14.41 -12.97
C PHE A 721 6.36 -15.18 -11.66
N SER A 722 6.46 -16.50 -11.68
CA SER A 722 6.67 -17.33 -10.50
C SER A 722 8.04 -17.10 -9.85
N GLY A 723 9.07 -16.78 -10.64
CA GLY A 723 10.39 -16.39 -10.14
C GLY A 723 10.41 -15.20 -9.18
N LEU A 724 9.35 -14.36 -9.20
CA LEU A 724 9.21 -13.25 -8.25
C LEU A 724 8.94 -13.71 -6.80
N PHE A 725 8.56 -14.97 -6.61
CA PHE A 725 8.15 -15.52 -5.32
C PHE A 725 9.18 -16.52 -4.75
N THR A 726 10.23 -16.84 -5.53
CA THR A 726 11.36 -17.70 -5.08
C THR A 726 12.39 -16.90 -4.33
#